data_b38b4334c4f2cf48cfc8b038625ab77e
#
_entry.id   b38b4334c4f2cf48cfc8b038625ab77e
#
_cell.length_a   1.000
_cell.length_b   1.000
_cell.length_c   1.000
_cell.angle_alpha   90.00
_cell.angle_beta   90.00
_cell.angle_gamma   90.00
#
_symmetry.space_group_name_H-M   'P 1'
#
loop_
_entity.id
_entity.type
_entity.pdbx_description
1 polymer ?
#
loop_
_entity_poly.entity_id
_entity_poly.type
_entity_poly.pdbx_seq_one_letter_code
_entity_poly.pdbx_strand_id
1 'polypeptide(L)'
;MAKWVYMFTEGNATMRNLLGGKGANLAEMTNLGLPVPQGFTITTEACTQYYEDGRQINDEIMAQIMEAITKMEGVTGKKFGDKENPLLVSVRSGARASMPGMMDTILNLGLNEDVVNVLAEKSGNARWAWDCYRRFIQMFSDVVMEVGKKYFEELIDEMKAKRGVKQDVELTAEDLHELAEQFKAEYKAKIGADFPTDPKEQLMGAIKAVFRSWDNPRANVYRRDNDIPYSWGTAVNVQMMAFGNMGDDCGTGVAFTRDPATGANGLFGEFLTNAQGEDVVAGVRTPMHISEMEQKFPEAFVQFKQVCETLEKHYRDMQDMEFTVEHGKLYMLQTRNGKRTAQAALKIACDLVDEGMRTEEEAVAMIDPRNLDTLLHPQFDAAALKAATPMGKGLGASPGAACGKIVFTADDAVEWAERGEKVVLVRLETSPEDITGMKSAQGILTVRGGMTSHAAVVARGMGECCVSGCGDIAMDEENKKFTLAGKEFHEGDFISIDGTTGNIYDGIIPTVDATIAGEFGRIMAWADKYRTMKVRTNADTPADAKKAVELGAEGIGLCRTEHMFFGEGRIDAFREMICSETAEEREKALAKVLPYQQDDFKGLFEALEGNPVTIRFLDPPLHEFVPTDEADIKKLADAQGKTVEQIKTIIASLHEFNPMMGHRGCRLAVTYPEIAKMQTTAVIRAAIEVKKAHPDWTIKPEIMIPLVGDVKELKYVKKFVVETADAEIKAAGSDLQYEVGTMIEIPRAALTADEIAKEADFFCFGTNDLTQMTYGFSRDDAGKFLNAYYDAKIFENDPFAKLDQVGVGKLMKMAIELGKPVNPNLHVGICGEHGGDPSSVEFCHKIGLNYVSCSPFRVPIARLAAAQAAIAEKNA
;
A
#
# COMPACT_ATOMS: atom_id res chain seq x y z
N MET A 1 -0.67 -26.09 30.80
CA MET A 1 0.41 -25.09 30.72
C MET A 1 0.57 -24.66 29.27
N ALA A 2 0.55 -23.37 29.00
CA ALA A 2 0.75 -22.87 27.64
C ALA A 2 2.20 -23.09 27.18
N LYS A 3 2.40 -23.43 25.92
CA LYS A 3 3.75 -23.62 25.36
C LYS A 3 4.19 -22.33 24.68
N TRP A 4 5.17 -21.67 25.26
CA TRP A 4 5.68 -20.37 24.79
C TRP A 4 6.96 -20.48 23.96
N VAL A 5 7.67 -21.61 24.06
CA VAL A 5 8.99 -21.82 23.46
C VAL A 5 9.01 -23.15 22.71
N TYR A 6 9.52 -23.12 21.47
CA TYR A 6 9.65 -24.28 20.59
C TYR A 6 11.09 -24.43 20.14
N MET A 7 11.67 -25.63 20.34
CA MET A 7 12.93 -25.96 19.69
C MET A 7 12.71 -26.04 18.18
N PHE A 8 13.75 -25.83 17.37
CA PHE A 8 13.60 -25.96 15.92
C PHE A 8 13.11 -27.35 15.50
N THR A 9 13.43 -28.37 16.23
CA THR A 9 12.96 -29.74 16.02
C THR A 9 11.46 -29.94 16.37
N GLU A 10 10.84 -29.00 17.04
CA GLU A 10 9.44 -29.08 17.49
C GLU A 10 8.47 -28.30 16.60
N GLY A 11 8.97 -27.57 15.59
CA GLY A 11 8.17 -26.73 14.72
C GLY A 11 8.19 -27.17 13.26
N ASN A 12 7.43 -26.48 12.44
CA ASN A 12 7.39 -26.64 10.97
C ASN A 12 6.88 -25.38 10.26
N ALA A 13 6.89 -25.37 8.94
CA ALA A 13 6.50 -24.24 8.12
C ALA A 13 5.04 -23.78 8.29
N THR A 14 4.13 -24.66 8.72
CA THR A 14 2.72 -24.32 8.94
C THR A 14 2.48 -23.48 10.18
N MET A 15 3.46 -23.37 11.06
CA MET A 15 3.37 -22.67 12.35
C MET A 15 3.82 -21.20 12.23
N ARG A 16 3.73 -20.62 11.06
CA ARG A 16 4.18 -19.24 10.80
C ARG A 16 3.51 -18.20 11.71
N ASN A 17 2.24 -18.39 12.05
CA ASN A 17 1.53 -17.48 12.94
C ASN A 17 2.09 -17.45 14.36
N LEU A 18 2.60 -18.58 14.82
CA LEU A 18 3.13 -18.76 16.16
C LEU A 18 4.64 -18.52 16.24
N LEU A 19 5.39 -19.04 15.26
CA LEU A 19 6.86 -18.99 15.26
C LEU A 19 7.43 -17.81 14.46
N GLY A 20 6.59 -17.04 13.78
CA GLY A 20 7.00 -16.04 12.80
C GLY A 20 7.54 -16.70 11.52
N GLY A 21 7.86 -15.89 10.53
CA GLY A 21 8.38 -16.41 9.25
C GLY A 21 9.74 -17.09 9.40
N LYS A 22 10.66 -16.44 10.09
CA LYS A 22 12.02 -16.98 10.31
C LYS A 22 12.02 -18.27 11.12
N GLY A 23 11.30 -18.28 12.26
CA GLY A 23 11.24 -19.44 13.15
C GLY A 23 10.62 -20.66 12.48
N ALA A 24 9.53 -20.48 11.76
CA ALA A 24 8.88 -21.55 11.01
C ALA A 24 9.80 -22.14 9.94
N ASN A 25 10.52 -21.31 9.22
CA ASN A 25 11.44 -21.75 8.16
C ASN A 25 12.71 -22.42 8.73
N LEU A 26 13.23 -21.93 9.84
CA LEU A 26 14.34 -22.61 10.54
C LEU A 26 13.95 -24.02 10.99
N ALA A 27 12.74 -24.16 11.55
CA ALA A 27 12.19 -25.46 11.93
C ALA A 27 12.00 -26.37 10.70
N GLU A 28 11.48 -25.83 9.61
CA GLU A 28 11.25 -26.59 8.37
C GLU A 28 12.57 -27.07 7.75
N MET A 29 13.57 -26.22 7.66
CA MET A 29 14.91 -26.61 7.18
C MET A 29 15.54 -27.69 8.07
N THR A 30 15.33 -27.60 9.38
CA THR A 30 15.78 -28.63 10.32
C THR A 30 15.10 -29.96 10.02
N ASN A 31 13.79 -29.97 9.79
CA ASN A 31 13.03 -31.17 9.44
C ASN A 31 13.45 -31.78 8.10
N LEU A 32 13.88 -30.96 7.16
CA LEU A 32 14.41 -31.40 5.85
C LEU A 32 15.83 -31.97 5.95
N GLY A 33 16.44 -31.97 7.13
CA GLY A 33 17.80 -32.46 7.34
C GLY A 33 18.90 -31.53 6.82
N LEU A 34 18.58 -30.25 6.58
CA LEU A 34 19.55 -29.27 6.14
C LEU A 34 20.46 -28.81 7.28
N PRO A 35 21.68 -28.33 6.98
CA PRO A 35 22.64 -27.95 8.01
C PRO A 35 22.27 -26.58 8.64
N VAL A 36 21.41 -26.63 9.64
CA VAL A 36 20.94 -25.44 10.38
C VAL A 36 21.57 -25.45 11.78
N PRO A 37 22.22 -24.35 12.19
CA PRO A 37 22.63 -24.21 13.59
C PRO A 37 21.40 -24.32 14.48
N GLN A 38 21.47 -25.16 15.52
CA GLN A 38 20.31 -25.44 16.35
C GLN A 38 19.96 -24.29 17.28
N GLY A 39 18.71 -24.26 17.70
CA GLY A 39 18.17 -23.22 18.55
C GLY A 39 16.69 -23.40 18.86
N PHE A 40 16.08 -22.33 19.31
CA PHE A 40 14.65 -22.31 19.66
C PHE A 40 13.99 -20.98 19.30
N THR A 41 12.68 -21.01 19.24
CA THR A 41 11.84 -19.84 18.96
C THR A 41 10.94 -19.54 20.15
N ILE A 42 10.96 -18.30 20.61
CA ILE A 42 9.98 -17.76 21.58
C ILE A 42 8.84 -17.20 20.76
N THR A 43 7.62 -17.63 21.04
CA THR A 43 6.45 -17.41 20.18
C THR A 43 5.97 -15.96 20.10
N THR A 44 5.20 -15.66 19.05
CA THR A 44 4.51 -14.37 18.91
C THR A 44 3.50 -14.15 20.03
N GLU A 45 2.92 -15.20 20.57
CA GLU A 45 2.01 -15.14 21.73
C GLU A 45 2.73 -14.71 22.99
N ALA A 46 3.99 -15.08 23.15
CA ALA A 46 4.83 -14.62 24.28
C ALA A 46 5.09 -13.10 24.16
N CYS A 47 5.22 -12.56 22.95
CA CYS A 47 5.32 -11.13 22.72
C CYS A 47 4.05 -10.40 23.14
N THR A 48 2.90 -10.90 22.74
CA THR A 48 1.60 -10.35 23.13
C THR A 48 1.43 -10.36 24.64
N GLN A 49 1.79 -11.47 25.28
CA GLN A 49 1.74 -11.61 26.74
C GLN A 49 2.67 -10.61 27.44
N TYR A 50 3.87 -10.37 26.87
CA TYR A 50 4.79 -9.37 27.39
C TYR A 50 4.16 -7.97 27.46
N TYR A 51 3.40 -7.57 26.46
CA TYR A 51 2.69 -6.28 26.46
C TYR A 51 1.49 -6.27 27.42
N GLU A 52 0.76 -7.36 27.50
CA GLU A 52 -0.37 -7.50 28.45
C GLU A 52 0.10 -7.43 29.91
N ASP A 53 1.28 -7.96 30.18
CA ASP A 53 1.90 -7.94 31.51
C ASP A 53 2.68 -6.65 31.80
N GLY A 54 2.44 -5.59 31.08
CA GLY A 54 3.07 -4.28 31.29
C GLY A 54 4.55 -4.24 30.90
N ARG A 55 4.91 -4.86 29.79
CA ARG A 55 6.27 -4.98 29.27
C ARG A 55 7.21 -5.79 30.21
N GLN A 56 6.68 -6.88 30.73
CA GLN A 56 7.39 -7.82 31.57
C GLN A 56 7.25 -9.25 31.02
N ILE A 57 8.33 -10.02 31.12
CA ILE A 57 8.30 -11.45 30.80
C ILE A 57 7.92 -12.20 32.07
N ASN A 58 6.81 -12.94 32.04
CA ASN A 58 6.34 -13.68 33.20
C ASN A 58 7.23 -14.90 33.55
N ASP A 59 7.08 -15.44 34.76
CA ASP A 59 7.90 -16.53 35.25
C ASP A 59 7.77 -17.82 34.44
N GLU A 60 6.60 -18.09 33.89
CA GLU A 60 6.32 -19.26 33.04
C GLU A 60 7.10 -19.20 31.72
N ILE A 61 7.09 -18.06 31.05
CA ILE A 61 7.88 -17.83 29.83
C ILE A 61 9.36 -17.92 30.15
N MET A 62 9.79 -17.29 31.23
CA MET A 62 11.17 -17.31 31.68
C MET A 62 11.68 -18.74 31.93
N ALA A 63 10.88 -19.55 32.61
CA ALA A 63 11.23 -20.95 32.90
C ALA A 63 11.37 -21.76 31.60
N GLN A 64 10.49 -21.58 30.64
CA GLN A 64 10.56 -22.26 29.35
C GLN A 64 11.79 -21.82 28.53
N ILE A 65 12.17 -20.55 28.58
CA ILE A 65 13.42 -20.06 27.96
C ILE A 65 14.63 -20.75 28.57
N MET A 66 14.71 -20.84 29.88
CA MET A 66 15.84 -21.49 30.59
C MET A 66 15.89 -23.01 30.30
N GLU A 67 14.76 -23.67 30.22
CA GLU A 67 14.66 -25.08 29.80
C GLU A 67 15.15 -25.27 28.37
N ALA A 68 14.77 -24.37 27.44
CA ALA A 68 15.22 -24.40 26.06
C ALA A 68 16.74 -24.22 25.93
N ILE A 69 17.34 -23.34 26.71
CA ILE A 69 18.80 -23.17 26.76
C ILE A 69 19.47 -24.49 27.20
N THR A 70 18.93 -25.15 28.20
CA THR A 70 19.47 -26.45 28.68
C THR A 70 19.39 -27.53 27.60
N LYS A 71 18.25 -27.59 26.86
CA LYS A 71 18.10 -28.51 25.74
C LYS A 71 19.09 -28.21 24.61
N MET A 72 19.27 -26.93 24.32
CA MET A 72 20.22 -26.46 23.31
C MET A 72 21.65 -26.81 23.65
N GLU A 73 22.04 -26.68 24.93
CA GLU A 73 23.34 -27.13 25.43
C GLU A 73 23.55 -28.63 25.20
N GLY A 74 22.54 -29.44 25.47
CA GLY A 74 22.56 -30.89 25.22
C GLY A 74 22.73 -31.26 23.75
N VAL A 75 22.07 -30.55 22.85
CA VAL A 75 22.14 -30.80 21.40
C VAL A 75 23.48 -30.35 20.80
N THR A 76 23.99 -29.19 21.23
CA THR A 76 25.22 -28.59 20.69
C THR A 76 26.50 -29.13 21.30
N GLY A 77 26.41 -29.71 22.49
CA GLY A 77 27.57 -30.12 23.28
C GLY A 77 28.37 -28.95 23.85
N LYS A 78 27.85 -27.74 23.73
CA LYS A 78 28.45 -26.50 24.26
C LYS A 78 27.55 -25.95 25.36
N LYS A 79 28.14 -25.21 26.29
CA LYS A 79 27.44 -24.72 27.46
C LYS A 79 27.45 -23.20 27.54
N PHE A 80 26.27 -22.61 27.72
CA PHE A 80 26.11 -21.16 27.76
C PHE A 80 26.79 -20.57 29.01
N GLY A 81 27.76 -19.69 28.78
CA GLY A 81 28.57 -19.11 29.87
C GLY A 81 29.70 -19.98 30.42
N ASP A 82 29.99 -21.12 29.79
CA ASP A 82 31.03 -22.04 30.24
C ASP A 82 32.45 -21.52 29.98
N LYS A 83 33.35 -21.90 30.86
CA LYS A 83 34.77 -21.56 30.73
C LYS A 83 35.60 -22.65 30.02
N GLU A 84 34.99 -23.79 29.69
CA GLU A 84 35.64 -24.88 28.95
C GLU A 84 35.21 -24.99 27.51
N ASN A 85 33.89 -25.00 27.24
CA ASN A 85 33.33 -25.09 25.89
C ASN A 85 32.12 -24.18 25.78
N PRO A 86 32.31 -22.88 25.61
CA PRO A 86 31.23 -21.91 25.63
C PRO A 86 30.35 -21.96 24.41
N LEU A 87 29.04 -21.84 24.63
CA LEU A 87 28.02 -21.64 23.63
C LEU A 87 27.79 -20.14 23.41
N LEU A 88 27.89 -19.67 22.18
CA LEU A 88 27.46 -18.33 21.81
C LEU A 88 26.20 -18.42 20.98
N VAL A 89 25.29 -17.46 21.15
CA VAL A 89 24.01 -17.44 20.46
C VAL A 89 23.73 -16.09 19.79
N SER A 90 22.91 -16.11 18.77
CA SER A 90 22.27 -14.92 18.21
C SER A 90 20.84 -14.83 18.72
N VAL A 91 20.33 -13.60 18.83
CA VAL A 91 18.92 -13.32 19.10
C VAL A 91 18.38 -12.47 17.95
N ARG A 92 17.41 -13.00 17.26
CA ARG A 92 16.82 -12.35 16.07
C ARG A 92 15.31 -12.25 16.19
N SER A 93 14.76 -11.14 15.72
CA SER A 93 13.33 -11.00 15.56
C SER A 93 12.79 -11.88 14.43
N GLY A 94 11.52 -12.22 14.50
CA GLY A 94 10.85 -13.00 13.47
C GLY A 94 9.36 -12.74 13.47
N ALA A 95 8.90 -11.69 12.81
CA ALA A 95 7.48 -11.42 12.67
C ALA A 95 6.84 -12.36 11.64
N ARG A 96 5.53 -12.50 11.71
CA ARG A 96 4.73 -13.27 10.76
C ARG A 96 4.90 -12.76 9.33
N ALA A 97 4.97 -11.44 9.16
CA ALA A 97 5.30 -10.78 7.91
C ALA A 97 6.71 -10.18 7.97
N SER A 98 7.42 -10.16 6.83
CA SER A 98 8.76 -9.59 6.77
C SER A 98 8.73 -8.08 6.99
N MET A 99 9.56 -7.58 7.89
CA MET A 99 9.72 -6.17 8.24
C MET A 99 11.20 -5.77 8.20
N PRO A 100 11.78 -5.59 7.00
CA PRO A 100 13.22 -5.33 6.85
C PRO A 100 13.68 -4.06 7.55
N GLY A 101 14.73 -4.15 8.34
CA GLY A 101 15.32 -3.00 9.02
C GLY A 101 14.50 -2.39 10.16
N MET A 102 13.33 -2.97 10.47
CA MET A 102 12.45 -2.46 11.53
C MET A 102 12.66 -3.15 12.87
N MET A 103 13.24 -4.35 12.84
CA MET A 103 13.40 -5.22 14.00
C MET A 103 14.88 -5.57 14.20
N ASP A 104 15.23 -5.84 15.44
CA ASP A 104 16.63 -5.92 15.88
C ASP A 104 17.22 -7.34 15.84
N THR A 105 18.54 -7.40 15.66
CA THR A 105 19.35 -8.62 15.73
C THR A 105 20.53 -8.36 16.65
N ILE A 106 20.82 -9.29 17.55
CA ILE A 106 21.99 -9.25 18.41
C ILE A 106 22.79 -10.54 18.22
N LEU A 107 24.09 -10.42 17.92
CA LEU A 107 24.98 -11.54 17.68
C LEU A 107 25.95 -11.70 18.85
N ASN A 108 26.56 -12.89 18.96
CA ASN A 108 27.65 -13.20 19.88
C ASN A 108 27.28 -13.09 21.36
N LEU A 109 26.01 -13.32 21.73
CA LEU A 109 25.61 -13.37 23.15
C LEU A 109 26.29 -14.51 23.89
N GLY A 110 26.67 -14.23 25.11
CA GLY A 110 27.40 -15.15 25.96
C GLY A 110 28.86 -14.76 26.20
N LEU A 111 29.33 -13.70 25.50
CA LEU A 111 30.69 -13.20 25.65
C LEU A 111 30.89 -12.36 26.92
N ASN A 112 31.98 -12.62 27.58
CA ASN A 112 32.57 -11.81 28.63
C ASN A 112 34.10 -12.03 28.57
N GLU A 113 34.85 -11.40 29.43
CA GLU A 113 36.33 -11.52 29.39
C GLU A 113 36.83 -12.94 29.54
N ASP A 114 36.22 -13.73 30.42
CA ASP A 114 36.61 -15.13 30.63
C ASP A 114 36.33 -15.96 29.36
N VAL A 115 35.17 -15.81 28.79
CA VAL A 115 34.75 -16.55 27.56
C VAL A 115 35.58 -16.16 26.36
N VAL A 116 35.86 -14.87 26.15
CA VAL A 116 36.69 -14.42 25.03
C VAL A 116 38.12 -14.96 25.09
N ASN A 117 38.71 -15.03 26.28
CA ASN A 117 40.02 -15.62 26.48
C ASN A 117 40.04 -17.12 26.18
N VAL A 118 39.01 -17.86 26.62
CA VAL A 118 38.84 -19.29 26.32
C VAL A 118 38.70 -19.52 24.81
N LEU A 119 37.91 -18.73 24.13
CA LEU A 119 37.74 -18.85 22.70
C LEU A 119 39.02 -18.50 21.92
N ALA A 120 39.77 -17.49 22.37
CA ALA A 120 41.05 -17.11 21.79
C ALA A 120 42.06 -18.26 21.90
N GLU A 121 42.13 -18.91 23.06
CA GLU A 121 43.01 -20.04 23.30
C GLU A 121 42.59 -21.28 22.50
N LYS A 122 41.33 -21.68 22.58
CA LYS A 122 40.84 -22.88 21.92
C LYS A 122 40.90 -22.81 20.38
N SER A 123 40.57 -21.67 19.81
CA SER A 123 40.59 -21.47 18.36
C SER A 123 42.01 -21.24 17.81
N GLY A 124 42.93 -20.84 18.66
CA GLY A 124 44.21 -20.33 18.19
C GLY A 124 44.13 -19.02 17.42
N ASN A 125 42.98 -18.32 17.49
CA ASN A 125 42.70 -17.11 16.78
C ASN A 125 42.17 -16.01 17.72
N ALA A 126 43.09 -15.36 18.42
CA ALA A 126 42.77 -14.30 19.36
C ALA A 126 42.10 -13.09 18.65
N ARG A 127 42.51 -12.82 17.42
CA ARG A 127 41.91 -11.73 16.66
C ARG A 127 40.42 -11.94 16.47
N TRP A 128 40.00 -13.12 16.02
CA TRP A 128 38.59 -13.48 15.86
C TRP A 128 37.80 -13.32 17.16
N ALA A 129 38.36 -13.86 18.29
CA ALA A 129 37.65 -13.82 19.55
C ALA A 129 37.39 -12.38 20.03
N TRP A 130 38.42 -11.53 19.95
CA TRP A 130 38.29 -10.11 20.34
C TRP A 130 37.47 -9.30 19.38
N ASP A 131 37.47 -9.65 18.09
CA ASP A 131 36.56 -9.04 17.10
C ASP A 131 35.09 -9.34 17.43
N CYS A 132 34.80 -10.59 17.76
CA CYS A 132 33.45 -10.99 18.21
C CYS A 132 33.02 -10.22 19.47
N TYR A 133 33.92 -10.04 20.42
CA TYR A 133 33.62 -9.35 21.68
C TYR A 133 33.33 -7.85 21.43
N ARG A 134 34.19 -7.16 20.68
CA ARG A 134 33.94 -5.75 20.36
C ARG A 134 32.66 -5.55 19.61
N ARG A 135 32.35 -6.43 18.66
CA ARG A 135 31.06 -6.40 17.89
C ARG A 135 29.88 -6.60 18.83
N PHE A 136 29.97 -7.52 19.75
CA PHE A 136 28.92 -7.79 20.72
C PHE A 136 28.67 -6.59 21.63
N ILE A 137 29.70 -5.97 22.15
CA ILE A 137 29.59 -4.79 23.02
C ILE A 137 28.89 -3.65 22.24
N GLN A 138 29.34 -3.38 21.03
CA GLN A 138 28.72 -2.35 20.15
C GLN A 138 27.26 -2.63 19.89
N MET A 139 26.94 -3.84 19.45
CA MET A 139 25.59 -4.23 19.06
C MET A 139 24.63 -4.26 20.27
N PHE A 140 25.06 -4.80 21.39
CA PHE A 140 24.29 -4.80 22.62
C PHE A 140 24.03 -3.37 23.13
N SER A 141 25.04 -2.52 23.08
CA SER A 141 24.93 -1.13 23.50
C SER A 141 23.96 -0.34 22.61
N ASP A 142 24.04 -0.53 21.28
CA ASP A 142 23.17 0.13 20.31
C ASP A 142 21.73 -0.38 20.39
N VAL A 143 21.54 -1.68 20.31
CA VAL A 143 20.22 -2.31 20.17
C VAL A 143 19.51 -2.45 21.52
N VAL A 144 20.18 -2.99 22.53
CA VAL A 144 19.55 -3.28 23.82
C VAL A 144 19.44 -2.04 24.70
N MET A 145 20.47 -1.23 24.70
CA MET A 145 20.58 -0.07 25.61
C MET A 145 20.37 1.27 24.93
N GLU A 146 20.16 1.27 23.62
CA GLU A 146 19.83 2.47 22.82
C GLU A 146 20.89 3.59 22.92
N VAL A 147 22.17 3.20 23.08
CA VAL A 147 23.28 4.16 23.17
C VAL A 147 23.61 4.81 21.83
N GLY A 148 23.36 4.11 20.73
CA GLY A 148 23.68 4.57 19.37
C GLY A 148 25.07 4.11 18.91
N LYS A 149 25.12 3.48 17.76
CA LYS A 149 26.36 2.90 17.20
C LYS A 149 27.41 3.94 16.82
N LYS A 150 27.02 5.18 16.58
CA LYS A 150 27.89 6.28 16.15
C LYS A 150 29.11 6.45 17.06
N TYR A 151 28.92 6.39 18.38
CA TYR A 151 30.00 6.57 19.35
C TYR A 151 31.06 5.48 19.23
N PHE A 152 30.66 4.28 18.94
CA PHE A 152 31.54 3.11 18.77
C PHE A 152 32.24 3.13 17.41
N GLU A 153 31.56 3.53 16.35
CA GLU A 153 32.16 3.70 15.02
C GLU A 153 33.25 4.77 15.03
N GLU A 154 33.05 5.85 15.74
CA GLU A 154 34.08 6.90 15.94
C GLU A 154 35.35 6.34 16.60
N LEU A 155 35.20 5.49 17.60
CA LEU A 155 36.34 4.84 18.25
C LEU A 155 37.11 3.88 17.34
N ILE A 156 36.40 3.16 16.48
CA ILE A 156 37.00 2.29 15.45
C ILE A 156 37.78 3.11 14.44
N ASP A 157 37.21 4.21 13.98
CA ASP A 157 37.86 5.09 13.00
C ASP A 157 39.13 5.74 13.57
N GLU A 158 39.09 6.16 14.84
CA GLU A 158 40.23 6.67 15.55
C GLU A 158 41.36 5.63 15.68
N MET A 159 41.02 4.36 16.00
CA MET A 159 41.96 3.28 16.06
C MET A 159 42.59 2.99 14.69
N LYS A 160 41.78 2.92 13.63
CA LYS A 160 42.28 2.73 12.26
C LYS A 160 43.26 3.85 11.86
N ALA A 161 42.91 5.11 12.15
CA ALA A 161 43.75 6.25 11.88
C ALA A 161 45.08 6.18 12.64
N LYS A 162 45.02 5.80 13.94
CA LYS A 162 46.21 5.64 14.80
C LYS A 162 47.16 4.54 14.29
N ARG A 163 46.61 3.47 13.70
CA ARG A 163 47.38 2.33 13.16
C ARG A 163 47.74 2.47 11.68
N GLY A 164 47.22 3.47 10.98
CA GLY A 164 47.42 3.67 9.56
C GLY A 164 46.80 2.63 8.64
N VAL A 165 45.72 1.97 9.10
CA VAL A 165 44.95 0.98 8.36
C VAL A 165 43.60 1.54 7.87
N LYS A 166 43.04 0.93 6.85
CA LYS A 166 41.77 1.40 6.25
C LYS A 166 40.59 0.50 6.55
N GLN A 167 40.81 -0.77 6.80
CA GLN A 167 39.74 -1.77 7.02
C GLN A 167 39.86 -2.40 8.42
N ASP A 168 38.72 -2.75 8.98
CA ASP A 168 38.63 -3.39 10.29
C ASP A 168 39.41 -4.70 10.35
N VAL A 169 39.44 -5.46 9.23
CA VAL A 169 40.19 -6.73 9.14
C VAL A 169 41.69 -6.60 9.29
N GLU A 170 42.23 -5.39 9.13
CA GLU A 170 43.68 -5.10 9.28
C GLU A 170 44.08 -4.82 10.74
N LEU A 171 43.10 -4.66 11.63
CA LEU A 171 43.34 -4.47 13.07
C LEU A 171 43.84 -5.78 13.72
N THR A 172 44.81 -5.66 14.61
CA THR A 172 45.38 -6.81 15.32
C THR A 172 44.52 -7.25 16.52
N ALA A 173 44.78 -8.43 17.09
CA ALA A 173 44.11 -8.89 18.28
C ALA A 173 44.25 -7.90 19.45
N GLU A 174 45.44 -7.31 19.59
CA GLU A 174 45.71 -6.30 20.63
C GLU A 174 44.92 -5.01 20.40
N ASP A 175 44.77 -4.57 19.14
CA ASP A 175 43.96 -3.41 18.77
C ASP A 175 42.49 -3.63 19.10
N LEU A 176 41.98 -4.82 18.79
CA LEU A 176 40.59 -5.20 19.05
C LEU A 176 40.32 -5.35 20.58
N HIS A 177 41.28 -5.85 21.34
CA HIS A 177 41.19 -5.90 22.79
C HIS A 177 41.12 -4.48 23.36
N GLU A 178 41.97 -3.58 22.92
CA GLU A 178 41.94 -2.16 23.32
C GLU A 178 40.60 -1.50 22.95
N LEU A 179 40.06 -1.77 21.75
CA LEU A 179 38.73 -1.29 21.34
C LEU A 179 37.63 -1.84 22.25
N ALA A 180 37.68 -3.13 22.61
CA ALA A 180 36.69 -3.72 23.53
C ALA A 180 36.69 -2.98 24.88
N GLU A 181 37.85 -2.67 25.41
CA GLU A 181 37.97 -1.91 26.66
C GLU A 181 37.43 -0.46 26.49
N GLN A 182 37.74 0.20 25.38
CA GLN A 182 37.19 1.52 25.07
C GLN A 182 35.67 1.48 24.94
N PHE A 183 35.12 0.44 24.33
CA PHE A 183 33.68 0.25 24.18
C PHE A 183 32.96 0.06 25.51
N LYS A 184 33.57 -0.73 26.42
CA LYS A 184 33.07 -0.88 27.80
C LYS A 184 33.08 0.44 28.56
N ALA A 185 34.10 1.23 28.36
CA ALA A 185 34.24 2.54 29.01
C ALA A 185 33.16 3.50 28.46
N GLU A 186 32.88 3.48 27.14
CA GLU A 186 31.84 4.27 26.51
C GLU A 186 30.43 3.85 26.99
N TYR A 187 30.20 2.54 27.10
CA TYR A 187 28.98 1.99 27.67
C TYR A 187 28.77 2.49 29.11
N LYS A 188 29.78 2.40 29.95
CA LYS A 188 29.72 2.87 31.36
C LYS A 188 29.44 4.38 31.42
N ALA A 189 30.09 5.17 30.56
CA ALA A 189 29.90 6.62 30.53
C ALA A 189 28.47 6.99 30.15
N LYS A 190 27.84 6.23 29.24
CA LYS A 190 26.49 6.51 28.75
C LYS A 190 25.37 5.92 29.61
N ILE A 191 25.58 4.73 30.18
CA ILE A 191 24.58 3.97 30.95
C ILE A 191 24.74 4.14 32.46
N GLY A 192 25.95 4.41 32.95
CA GLY A 192 26.22 4.56 34.38
C GLY A 192 26.43 3.23 35.13
N ALA A 193 26.56 2.12 34.42
CA ALA A 193 26.82 0.78 34.96
C ALA A 193 27.81 0.03 34.08
N ASP A 194 28.46 -0.98 34.65
CA ASP A 194 29.38 -1.85 33.91
C ASP A 194 28.62 -2.65 32.84
N PHE A 195 29.30 -2.98 31.74
CA PHE A 195 28.76 -3.84 30.70
C PHE A 195 28.41 -5.23 31.28
N PRO A 196 27.22 -5.80 30.98
CA PRO A 196 26.81 -7.08 31.60
C PRO A 196 27.73 -8.22 31.23
N THR A 197 28.13 -8.99 32.24
CA THR A 197 29.04 -10.17 32.11
C THR A 197 28.31 -11.50 32.25
N ASP A 198 27.12 -11.50 32.85
CA ASP A 198 26.33 -12.71 32.98
C ASP A 198 25.61 -13.03 31.66
N PRO A 199 25.89 -14.17 30.98
CA PRO A 199 25.25 -14.54 29.74
C PRO A 199 23.72 -14.60 29.80
N LYS A 200 23.15 -15.01 30.92
CA LYS A 200 21.69 -15.08 31.09
C LYS A 200 21.07 -13.68 31.16
N GLU A 201 21.72 -12.76 31.84
CA GLU A 201 21.29 -11.35 31.88
C GLU A 201 21.39 -10.72 30.49
N GLN A 202 22.46 -10.98 29.74
CA GLN A 202 22.62 -10.56 28.36
C GLN A 202 21.48 -11.08 27.47
N LEU A 203 21.16 -12.38 27.57
CA LEU A 203 20.12 -13.04 26.81
C LEU A 203 18.76 -12.43 27.09
N MET A 204 18.42 -12.24 28.35
CA MET A 204 17.12 -11.67 28.73
C MET A 204 16.99 -10.20 28.28
N GLY A 205 18.07 -9.44 28.37
CA GLY A 205 18.14 -8.08 27.85
C GLY A 205 17.88 -8.04 26.34
N ALA A 206 18.49 -8.94 25.58
CA ALA A 206 18.31 -9.06 24.15
C ALA A 206 16.88 -9.47 23.76
N ILE A 207 16.30 -10.43 24.45
CA ILE A 207 14.91 -10.88 24.22
C ILE A 207 13.92 -9.74 24.46
N LYS A 208 14.07 -9.02 25.56
CA LYS A 208 13.24 -7.87 25.91
C LYS A 208 13.38 -6.76 24.86
N ALA A 209 14.60 -6.53 24.36
CA ALA A 209 14.84 -5.54 23.31
C ALA A 209 14.11 -5.89 22.02
N VAL A 210 14.10 -7.14 21.60
CA VAL A 210 13.36 -7.60 20.42
C VAL A 210 11.86 -7.43 20.63
N PHE A 211 11.31 -7.81 21.75
CA PHE A 211 9.89 -7.57 22.04
C PHE A 211 9.54 -6.09 22.05
N ARG A 212 10.39 -5.24 22.62
CA ARG A 212 10.21 -3.79 22.67
C ARG A 212 10.25 -3.16 21.27
N SER A 213 11.06 -3.71 20.36
CA SER A 213 11.18 -3.21 18.99
C SER A 213 9.90 -3.34 18.18
N TRP A 214 9.00 -4.25 18.57
CA TRP A 214 7.68 -4.39 17.93
C TRP A 214 6.85 -3.11 18.03
N ASP A 215 6.99 -2.36 19.10
CA ASP A 215 6.23 -1.12 19.36
C ASP A 215 7.07 0.16 19.18
N ASN A 216 8.18 0.10 18.44
CA ASN A 216 8.92 1.31 18.14
C ASN A 216 8.22 2.15 17.05
N PRO A 217 8.46 3.48 16.98
CA PRO A 217 7.78 4.35 16.02
C PRO A 217 7.94 3.92 14.56
N ARG A 218 9.12 3.49 14.13
CA ARG A 218 9.36 3.03 12.76
C ARG A 218 8.59 1.76 12.44
N ALA A 219 8.56 0.81 13.36
CA ALA A 219 7.81 -0.44 13.20
C ALA A 219 6.30 -0.17 13.13
N ASN A 220 5.79 0.74 13.94
CA ASN A 220 4.39 1.12 13.94
C ASN A 220 3.95 1.72 12.59
N VAL A 221 4.77 2.62 12.02
CA VAL A 221 4.52 3.20 10.70
C VAL A 221 4.57 2.12 9.62
N TYR A 222 5.60 1.30 9.63
CA TYR A 222 5.75 0.22 8.65
C TYR A 222 4.56 -0.75 8.68
N ARG A 223 4.12 -1.15 9.87
CA ARG A 223 2.95 -2.05 9.99
C ARG A 223 1.69 -1.42 9.43
N ARG A 224 1.45 -0.16 9.72
CA ARG A 224 0.29 0.58 9.18
C ARG A 224 0.33 0.63 7.66
N ASP A 225 1.49 0.97 7.09
CA ASP A 225 1.65 1.08 5.64
C ASP A 225 1.55 -0.27 4.92
N ASN A 226 1.80 -1.37 5.62
CA ASN A 226 1.80 -2.73 5.06
C ASN A 226 0.66 -3.63 5.60
N ASP A 227 -0.31 -3.04 6.28
CA ASP A 227 -1.50 -3.76 6.78
C ASP A 227 -1.18 -4.93 7.72
N ILE A 228 -0.18 -4.76 8.57
CA ILE A 228 0.24 -5.76 9.54
C ILE A 228 -0.39 -5.42 10.90
N PRO A 229 -1.34 -6.25 11.42
CA PRO A 229 -1.99 -5.98 12.70
C PRO A 229 -1.01 -5.97 13.87
N TYR A 230 -1.19 -5.03 14.77
CA TYR A 230 -0.39 -4.94 16.00
C TYR A 230 -0.49 -6.22 16.84
N SER A 231 -1.66 -6.84 16.86
CA SER A 231 -1.95 -8.07 17.63
C SER A 231 -1.11 -9.28 17.20
N TRP A 232 -0.47 -9.24 16.04
CA TRP A 232 0.34 -10.37 15.60
C TRP A 232 1.60 -10.58 16.44
N GLY A 233 2.22 -9.51 16.93
CA GLY A 233 3.46 -9.59 17.66
C GLY A 233 4.66 -10.07 16.82
N THR A 234 5.80 -10.20 17.46
CA THR A 234 7.00 -10.79 16.87
C THR A 234 7.47 -12.00 17.68
N ALA A 235 7.97 -13.02 16.98
CA ALA A 235 8.71 -14.10 17.62
C ALA A 235 10.17 -13.69 17.83
N VAL A 236 10.86 -14.42 18.68
CA VAL A 236 12.29 -14.25 18.95
C VAL A 236 12.99 -15.59 18.69
N ASN A 237 13.99 -15.60 17.81
CA ASN A 237 14.80 -16.77 17.51
C ASN A 237 16.13 -16.69 18.23
N VAL A 238 16.43 -17.67 19.07
CA VAL A 238 17.71 -17.84 19.77
C VAL A 238 18.41 -19.03 19.10
N GLN A 239 19.55 -18.77 18.48
CA GLN A 239 20.23 -19.73 17.63
C GLN A 239 21.73 -19.77 17.92
N MET A 240 22.30 -20.97 17.90
CA MET A 240 23.75 -21.15 18.00
C MET A 240 24.48 -20.37 16.91
N MET A 241 25.52 -19.66 17.23
CA MET A 241 26.36 -18.96 16.29
C MET A 241 27.12 -19.92 15.38
N ALA A 242 27.17 -19.59 14.07
CA ALA A 242 28.13 -20.13 13.13
C ALA A 242 29.01 -18.95 12.67
N PHE A 243 30.31 -19.12 12.62
CA PHE A 243 31.24 -18.03 12.44
C PHE A 243 31.86 -18.03 11.05
N GLY A 244 31.54 -17.03 10.24
CA GLY A 244 32.16 -16.80 8.94
C GLY A 244 33.45 -15.97 9.00
N ASN A 245 33.88 -15.56 10.19
CA ASN A 245 34.98 -14.64 10.39
C ASN A 245 36.15 -15.26 11.17
N MET A 246 36.30 -16.58 11.12
CA MET A 246 37.41 -17.30 11.82
C MET A 246 38.65 -17.47 10.95
N GLY A 247 38.66 -17.00 9.74
CA GLY A 247 39.78 -17.11 8.80
C GLY A 247 39.34 -17.15 7.35
N ASP A 248 40.29 -17.33 6.43
CA ASP A 248 40.03 -17.30 4.99
C ASP A 248 39.27 -18.54 4.47
N ASP A 249 39.19 -19.59 5.25
CA ASP A 249 38.34 -20.78 4.99
C ASP A 249 36.94 -20.64 5.54
N CYS A 250 36.56 -19.45 5.96
CA CYS A 250 35.26 -19.09 6.49
C CYS A 250 34.67 -17.96 5.62
N GLY A 251 33.36 -17.83 5.65
CA GLY A 251 32.67 -16.78 4.92
C GLY A 251 31.20 -16.74 5.24
N THR A 252 30.52 -15.76 4.68
CA THR A 252 29.08 -15.57 4.83
C THR A 252 28.51 -14.98 3.55
N GLY A 253 27.24 -15.22 3.29
CA GLY A 253 26.61 -14.70 2.08
C GLY A 253 25.10 -14.69 2.13
N VAL A 254 24.54 -14.02 1.14
CA VAL A 254 23.12 -13.97 0.84
C VAL A 254 22.91 -14.33 -0.62
N ALA A 255 21.91 -15.12 -0.90
CA ALA A 255 21.63 -15.54 -2.26
C ALA A 255 20.14 -15.75 -2.51
N PHE A 256 19.76 -15.57 -3.76
CA PHE A 256 18.42 -15.84 -4.28
C PHE A 256 18.53 -16.98 -5.31
N THR A 257 17.51 -17.82 -5.37
CA THR A 257 17.43 -18.87 -6.40
C THR A 257 17.09 -18.32 -7.78
N ARG A 258 16.51 -17.12 -7.83
CA ARG A 258 16.19 -16.39 -9.05
C ARG A 258 16.51 -14.92 -8.85
N ASP A 259 16.76 -14.19 -9.93
CA ASP A 259 17.05 -12.76 -9.85
C ASP A 259 15.82 -12.00 -9.29
N PRO A 260 15.92 -11.35 -8.15
CA PRO A 260 14.79 -10.63 -7.54
C PRO A 260 14.38 -9.38 -8.32
N ALA A 261 15.21 -8.88 -9.21
CA ALA A 261 14.90 -7.71 -10.04
C ALA A 261 14.21 -8.09 -11.35
N THR A 262 14.67 -9.16 -12.01
CA THR A 262 14.21 -9.55 -13.34
C THR A 262 13.38 -10.83 -13.38
N GLY A 263 13.51 -11.68 -12.36
CA GLY A 263 12.88 -13.01 -12.32
C GLY A 263 13.66 -14.09 -13.08
N ALA A 264 14.84 -13.78 -13.61
CA ALA A 264 15.65 -14.76 -14.33
C ALA A 264 16.06 -15.93 -13.43
N ASN A 265 15.91 -17.15 -13.93
CA ASN A 265 16.28 -18.36 -13.20
C ASN A 265 17.81 -18.46 -13.06
N GLY A 266 18.28 -18.81 -11.88
CA GLY A 266 19.70 -18.97 -11.54
C GLY A 266 20.06 -18.27 -10.23
N LEU A 267 21.16 -18.74 -9.64
CA LEU A 267 21.65 -18.15 -8.39
C LEU A 267 22.10 -16.72 -8.60
N PHE A 268 21.59 -15.84 -7.76
CA PHE A 268 21.91 -14.44 -7.71
C PHE A 268 22.27 -14.09 -6.27
N GLY A 269 23.41 -13.47 -6.03
CA GLY A 269 23.78 -13.13 -4.66
C GLY A 269 25.24 -12.77 -4.49
N GLU A 270 25.62 -12.57 -3.25
CA GLU A 270 26.92 -12.06 -2.85
C GLU A 270 27.43 -12.81 -1.62
N PHE A 271 28.75 -12.91 -1.52
CA PHE A 271 29.38 -13.46 -0.32
C PHE A 271 30.67 -12.73 0.01
N LEU A 272 31.11 -12.87 1.24
CA LEU A 272 32.40 -12.39 1.73
C LEU A 272 33.14 -13.53 2.41
N THR A 273 34.46 -13.57 2.21
CA THR A 273 35.35 -14.44 3.01
C THR A 273 35.72 -13.72 4.30
N ASN A 274 35.96 -14.47 5.34
CA ASN A 274 36.37 -13.96 6.65
C ASN A 274 35.50 -12.77 7.11
N ALA A 275 34.18 -13.01 7.23
CA ALA A 275 33.18 -11.99 7.56
C ALA A 275 31.98 -12.57 8.31
N GLN A 276 31.30 -11.73 9.06
CA GLN A 276 29.96 -12.01 9.60
C GLN A 276 28.86 -11.43 8.69
N GLY A 277 27.63 -11.91 8.85
CA GLY A 277 26.51 -11.53 7.98
C GLY A 277 26.26 -10.02 7.85
N GLU A 278 26.48 -9.28 8.93
CA GLU A 278 26.37 -7.81 8.93
C GLU A 278 27.35 -7.10 7.99
N ASP A 279 28.50 -7.71 7.73
CA ASP A 279 29.54 -7.12 6.85
C ASP A 279 29.11 -7.11 5.38
N VAL A 280 28.26 -8.06 4.96
CA VAL A 280 27.72 -8.12 3.60
C VAL A 280 26.77 -6.96 3.34
N VAL A 281 25.96 -6.64 4.36
CA VAL A 281 24.92 -5.59 4.26
C VAL A 281 25.51 -4.20 4.49
N ALA A 282 26.51 -4.09 5.38
CA ALA A 282 27.08 -2.80 5.77
C ALA A 282 27.92 -2.12 4.66
N GLY A 283 28.32 -2.87 3.62
CA GLY A 283 29.07 -2.31 2.50
C GLY A 283 30.49 -1.85 2.86
N VAL A 284 31.03 -2.28 4.00
CA VAL A 284 32.38 -1.94 4.47
C VAL A 284 33.45 -2.58 3.57
N ARG A 285 33.16 -3.73 3.02
CA ARG A 285 33.98 -4.47 2.05
C ARG A 285 33.16 -4.73 0.79
N THR A 286 33.80 -4.78 -0.38
CA THR A 286 33.12 -5.13 -1.63
C THR A 286 32.87 -6.64 -1.65
N PRO A 287 31.59 -7.08 -1.66
CA PRO A 287 31.26 -8.48 -1.74
C PRO A 287 31.63 -9.08 -3.11
N MET A 288 31.90 -10.38 -3.13
CA MET A 288 32.09 -11.16 -4.34
C MET A 288 30.75 -11.71 -4.83
N HIS A 289 30.60 -11.87 -6.14
CA HIS A 289 29.42 -12.50 -6.71
C HIS A 289 29.32 -13.97 -6.27
N ILE A 290 28.12 -14.48 -6.05
CA ILE A 290 27.91 -15.87 -5.56
C ILE A 290 28.55 -16.92 -6.45
N SER A 291 28.70 -16.69 -7.76
CA SER A 291 29.39 -17.60 -8.69
C SER A 291 30.86 -17.82 -8.34
N GLU A 292 31.51 -16.84 -7.72
CA GLU A 292 32.91 -16.94 -7.29
C GLU A 292 33.09 -17.83 -6.07
N MET A 293 32.01 -18.17 -5.38
CA MET A 293 32.03 -19.10 -4.23
C MET A 293 32.54 -20.51 -4.66
N GLU A 294 32.30 -20.92 -5.89
CA GLU A 294 32.79 -22.19 -6.44
C GLU A 294 34.31 -22.32 -6.35
N GLN A 295 35.04 -21.22 -6.55
CA GLN A 295 36.49 -21.20 -6.49
C GLN A 295 37.03 -21.15 -5.05
N LYS A 296 36.32 -20.44 -4.16
CA LYS A 296 36.72 -20.25 -2.76
C LYS A 296 36.35 -21.41 -1.86
N PHE A 297 35.15 -21.94 -2.03
CA PHE A 297 34.56 -23.01 -1.21
C PHE A 297 33.90 -24.07 -2.09
N PRO A 298 34.65 -24.84 -2.86
CA PRO A 298 34.06 -25.73 -3.90
C PRO A 298 33.09 -26.78 -3.32
N GLU A 299 33.43 -27.41 -2.20
CA GLU A 299 32.55 -28.42 -1.57
C GLU A 299 31.30 -27.79 -0.96
N ALA A 300 31.46 -26.67 -0.25
CA ALA A 300 30.34 -25.93 0.31
C ALA A 300 29.42 -25.38 -0.78
N PHE A 301 29.98 -24.96 -1.92
CA PHE A 301 29.18 -24.46 -3.04
C PHE A 301 28.32 -25.55 -3.68
N VAL A 302 28.87 -26.75 -3.87
CA VAL A 302 28.09 -27.89 -4.37
C VAL A 302 26.93 -28.21 -3.42
N GLN A 303 27.19 -28.27 -2.13
CA GLN A 303 26.18 -28.50 -1.12
C GLN A 303 25.12 -27.37 -1.11
N PHE A 304 25.57 -26.13 -1.21
CA PHE A 304 24.68 -24.96 -1.26
C PHE A 304 23.73 -25.01 -2.45
N LYS A 305 24.21 -25.36 -3.64
CA LYS A 305 23.36 -25.54 -4.82
C LYS A 305 22.29 -26.60 -4.61
N GLN A 306 22.65 -27.72 -3.98
CA GLN A 306 21.70 -28.79 -3.66
C GLN A 306 20.64 -28.29 -2.66
N VAL A 307 21.05 -27.51 -1.67
CA VAL A 307 20.13 -26.89 -0.70
C VAL A 307 19.17 -25.94 -1.39
N CYS A 308 19.68 -25.10 -2.31
CA CYS A 308 18.85 -24.16 -3.08
C CYS A 308 17.78 -24.88 -3.90
N GLU A 309 18.14 -25.95 -4.60
CA GLU A 309 17.19 -26.76 -5.38
C GLU A 309 16.15 -27.42 -4.45
N THR A 310 16.58 -27.97 -3.33
CA THR A 310 15.70 -28.59 -2.33
C THR A 310 14.69 -27.58 -1.80
N LEU A 311 15.13 -26.40 -1.41
CA LEU A 311 14.27 -25.36 -0.86
C LEU A 311 13.29 -24.79 -1.87
N GLU A 312 13.73 -24.50 -3.09
CA GLU A 312 12.85 -23.99 -4.15
C GLU A 312 11.75 -25.00 -4.50
N LYS A 313 12.10 -26.28 -4.62
CA LYS A 313 11.13 -27.34 -4.86
C LYS A 313 10.18 -27.57 -3.69
N HIS A 314 10.70 -27.50 -2.48
CA HIS A 314 9.88 -27.71 -1.27
C HIS A 314 8.86 -26.59 -1.06
N TYR A 315 9.28 -25.34 -1.17
CA TYR A 315 8.40 -24.17 -1.01
C TYR A 315 7.65 -23.82 -2.29
N ARG A 316 8.06 -24.37 -3.41
CA ARG A 316 7.47 -24.09 -4.73
C ARG A 316 7.47 -22.59 -5.07
N ASP A 317 8.55 -21.93 -4.70
CA ASP A 317 8.77 -20.51 -4.93
C ASP A 317 10.26 -20.18 -4.84
N MET A 318 10.66 -19.06 -5.46
CA MET A 318 12.03 -18.57 -5.31
C MET A 318 12.35 -18.32 -3.85
N GLN A 319 13.60 -18.63 -3.49
CA GLN A 319 14.07 -18.49 -2.12
C GLN A 319 15.14 -17.41 -2.00
N ASP A 320 15.07 -16.68 -0.89
CA ASP A 320 16.07 -15.76 -0.39
C ASP A 320 16.72 -16.43 0.83
N MET A 321 18.02 -16.63 0.76
CA MET A 321 18.74 -17.45 1.74
C MET A 321 19.94 -16.71 2.31
N GLU A 322 20.17 -16.92 3.59
CA GLU A 322 21.40 -16.50 4.27
C GLU A 322 22.16 -17.76 4.69
N PHE A 323 23.46 -17.76 4.47
CA PHE A 323 24.32 -18.87 4.81
C PHE A 323 25.67 -18.40 5.38
N THR A 324 26.32 -19.30 6.10
CA THR A 324 27.65 -19.11 6.62
C THR A 324 28.48 -20.35 6.33
N VAL A 325 29.75 -20.18 6.00
CA VAL A 325 30.74 -21.24 5.86
C VAL A 325 31.72 -21.11 7.00
N GLU A 326 31.77 -22.09 7.86
CA GLU A 326 32.71 -22.16 9.01
C GLU A 326 33.71 -23.28 8.77
N HIS A 327 34.96 -22.95 8.53
CA HIS A 327 36.01 -23.91 8.22
C HIS A 327 35.58 -24.90 7.09
N GLY A 328 35.07 -24.37 6.00
CA GLY A 328 34.63 -25.16 4.86
C GLY A 328 33.26 -25.84 5.01
N LYS A 329 32.63 -25.77 6.19
CA LYS A 329 31.34 -26.39 6.48
C LYS A 329 30.21 -25.38 6.28
N LEU A 330 29.23 -25.73 5.46
CA LEU A 330 28.05 -24.91 5.20
C LEU A 330 27.04 -24.98 6.34
N TYR A 331 26.51 -23.81 6.71
CA TYR A 331 25.35 -23.65 7.58
C TYR A 331 24.33 -22.72 6.96
N MET A 332 23.07 -23.15 6.97
CA MET A 332 21.94 -22.33 6.54
C MET A 332 21.38 -21.55 7.74
N LEU A 333 21.34 -20.23 7.63
CA LEU A 333 20.88 -19.37 8.73
C LEU A 333 19.45 -18.92 8.56
N GLN A 334 18.97 -18.80 7.32
CA GLN A 334 17.62 -18.34 7.01
C GLN A 334 17.25 -18.73 5.59
N THR A 335 15.98 -19.03 5.40
CA THR A 335 15.35 -19.05 4.09
C THR A 335 13.98 -18.39 4.19
N ARG A 336 13.57 -17.75 3.11
CA ARG A 336 12.22 -17.20 2.98
C ARG A 336 11.86 -17.13 1.51
N ASN A 337 10.57 -17.03 1.21
CA ASN A 337 10.13 -16.67 -0.12
C ASN A 337 10.69 -15.28 -0.44
N GLY A 338 11.42 -15.18 -1.54
CA GLY A 338 12.22 -13.98 -1.80
C GLY A 338 11.36 -12.76 -2.11
N LYS A 339 11.74 -11.64 -1.51
CA LYS A 339 11.19 -10.34 -1.93
C LYS A 339 11.70 -10.05 -3.34
N ARG A 340 10.82 -9.50 -4.14
CA ARG A 340 11.06 -9.30 -5.57
C ARG A 340 10.33 -8.08 -6.08
N THR A 341 10.78 -7.55 -7.22
CA THR A 341 10.05 -6.50 -7.92
C THR A 341 8.73 -7.04 -8.44
N ALA A 342 7.80 -6.15 -8.74
CA ALA A 342 6.52 -6.53 -9.36
C ALA A 342 6.72 -7.29 -10.68
N GLN A 343 7.65 -6.82 -11.51
CA GLN A 343 7.99 -7.49 -12.78
C GLN A 343 8.52 -8.90 -12.55
N ALA A 344 9.45 -9.06 -11.61
CA ALA A 344 9.99 -10.38 -11.26
C ALA A 344 8.90 -11.31 -10.70
N ALA A 345 7.97 -10.78 -9.90
CA ALA A 345 6.86 -11.56 -9.36
C ALA A 345 6.00 -12.19 -10.45
N LEU A 346 5.67 -11.42 -11.48
CA LEU A 346 4.89 -11.92 -12.62
C LEU A 346 5.67 -12.96 -13.42
N LYS A 347 6.93 -12.69 -13.72
CA LYS A 347 7.78 -13.63 -14.47
C LYS A 347 7.98 -14.94 -13.72
N ILE A 348 8.30 -14.88 -12.44
CA ILE A 348 8.50 -16.08 -11.61
C ILE A 348 7.23 -16.91 -11.53
N ALA A 349 6.07 -16.29 -11.30
CA ALA A 349 4.79 -16.98 -11.24
C ALA A 349 4.50 -17.72 -12.56
N CYS A 350 4.69 -17.09 -13.71
CA CYS A 350 4.52 -17.71 -15.01
C CYS A 350 5.52 -18.87 -15.24
N ASP A 351 6.80 -18.66 -14.91
CA ASP A 351 7.83 -19.67 -15.07
C ASP A 351 7.57 -20.91 -14.19
N LEU A 352 7.09 -20.72 -12.96
CA LEU A 352 6.74 -21.83 -12.07
C LEU A 352 5.58 -22.66 -12.61
N VAL A 353 4.63 -22.05 -13.29
CA VAL A 353 3.56 -22.79 -13.98
C VAL A 353 4.12 -23.56 -15.17
N ASP A 354 4.96 -22.93 -15.99
CA ASP A 354 5.58 -23.56 -17.15
C ASP A 354 6.48 -24.74 -16.76
N GLU A 355 7.13 -24.65 -15.59
CA GLU A 355 7.97 -25.72 -15.02
C GLU A 355 7.15 -26.83 -14.33
N GLY A 356 5.84 -26.70 -14.26
CA GLY A 356 4.95 -27.66 -13.60
C GLY A 356 5.00 -27.64 -12.07
N MET A 357 5.62 -26.62 -11.48
CA MET A 357 5.78 -26.48 -10.02
C MET A 357 4.54 -25.91 -9.35
N ARG A 358 3.80 -25.08 -10.07
CA ARG A 358 2.56 -24.44 -9.61
C ARG A 358 1.46 -24.57 -10.65
N THR A 359 0.21 -24.56 -10.19
CA THR A 359 -0.95 -24.43 -11.08
C THR A 359 -1.21 -22.96 -11.39
N GLU A 360 -2.03 -22.70 -12.40
CA GLU A 360 -2.48 -21.34 -12.73
C GLU A 360 -3.15 -20.66 -11.53
N GLU A 361 -4.00 -21.39 -10.80
CA GLU A 361 -4.67 -20.89 -9.59
C GLU A 361 -3.66 -20.50 -8.52
N GLU A 362 -2.67 -21.33 -8.26
CA GLU A 362 -1.63 -21.06 -7.29
C GLU A 362 -0.76 -19.86 -7.70
N ALA A 363 -0.47 -19.73 -9.00
CA ALA A 363 0.28 -18.58 -9.52
C ALA A 363 -0.47 -17.27 -9.32
N VAL A 364 -1.77 -17.24 -9.59
CA VAL A 364 -2.63 -16.08 -9.33
C VAL A 364 -2.63 -15.72 -7.84
N ALA A 365 -2.71 -16.72 -6.98
CA ALA A 365 -2.72 -16.52 -5.51
C ALA A 365 -1.39 -16.01 -4.95
N MET A 366 -0.27 -16.24 -5.64
CA MET A 366 1.06 -15.80 -5.20
C MET A 366 1.29 -14.30 -5.29
N ILE A 367 0.59 -13.62 -6.18
CA ILE A 367 0.88 -12.23 -6.53
C ILE A 367 0.13 -11.29 -5.61
N ASP A 368 0.83 -10.35 -4.99
CA ASP A 368 0.19 -9.26 -4.27
C ASP A 368 -0.45 -8.30 -5.29
N PRO A 369 -1.78 -8.13 -5.27
CA PRO A 369 -2.45 -7.25 -6.23
C PRO A 369 -1.90 -5.82 -6.26
N ARG A 370 -1.40 -5.32 -5.13
CA ARG A 370 -0.82 -3.98 -5.03
C ARG A 370 0.46 -3.83 -5.87
N ASN A 371 1.16 -4.92 -6.15
CA ASN A 371 2.35 -4.90 -7.02
C ASN A 371 2.02 -4.51 -8.46
N LEU A 372 0.78 -4.70 -8.91
CA LEU A 372 0.37 -4.33 -10.25
C LEU A 372 0.37 -2.80 -10.46
N ASP A 373 0.16 -2.04 -9.40
CA ASP A 373 0.21 -0.57 -9.46
C ASP A 373 1.54 -0.06 -10.00
N THR A 374 2.65 -0.64 -9.54
CA THR A 374 3.98 -0.20 -9.94
C THR A 374 4.26 -0.46 -11.43
N LEU A 375 3.59 -1.44 -12.03
CA LEU A 375 3.76 -1.77 -13.45
C LEU A 375 2.96 -0.87 -14.39
N LEU A 376 1.97 -0.16 -13.86
CA LEU A 376 1.05 0.69 -14.62
C LEU A 376 1.49 2.15 -14.65
N HIS A 377 2.49 2.55 -13.86
CA HIS A 377 2.92 3.93 -13.67
C HIS A 377 4.42 4.10 -13.88
N PRO A 378 4.88 5.31 -14.28
CA PRO A 378 6.31 5.62 -14.36
C PRO A 378 6.99 5.46 -13.00
N GLN A 379 8.27 5.08 -12.99
CA GLN A 379 9.11 4.93 -11.81
C GLN A 379 10.36 5.80 -11.94
N PHE A 380 11.00 6.14 -10.83
CA PHE A 380 12.31 6.77 -10.86
C PHE A 380 13.39 5.77 -11.28
N ASP A 381 14.42 6.27 -11.96
CA ASP A 381 15.65 5.51 -12.17
C ASP A 381 16.21 5.06 -10.80
N ALA A 382 16.43 3.76 -10.64
CA ALA A 382 16.79 3.18 -9.34
C ALA A 382 18.11 3.72 -8.79
N ALA A 383 19.12 3.88 -9.62
CA ALA A 383 20.43 4.41 -9.22
C ALA A 383 20.34 5.88 -8.78
N ALA A 384 19.61 6.70 -9.54
CA ALA A 384 19.41 8.11 -9.23
C ALA A 384 18.59 8.31 -7.95
N LEU A 385 17.56 7.48 -7.74
CA LEU A 385 16.74 7.51 -6.53
C LEU A 385 17.56 7.15 -5.28
N LYS A 386 18.40 6.14 -5.38
CA LYS A 386 19.27 5.70 -4.28
C LYS A 386 20.25 6.79 -3.83
N ALA A 387 20.72 7.60 -4.77
CA ALA A 387 21.62 8.71 -4.50
C ALA A 387 20.91 9.96 -3.95
N ALA A 388 19.58 10.02 -4.00
CA ALA A 388 18.78 11.18 -3.58
C ALA A 388 18.30 11.04 -2.13
N THR A 389 18.19 12.19 -1.46
CA THR A 389 17.64 12.26 -0.09
C THR A 389 16.31 13.02 -0.11
N PRO A 390 15.23 12.46 0.46
CA PRO A 390 13.95 13.17 0.56
C PRO A 390 14.10 14.45 1.39
N MET A 391 13.49 15.54 0.92
CA MET A 391 13.42 16.79 1.68
C MET A 391 12.09 17.00 2.39
N GLY A 392 11.08 16.19 2.06
CA GLY A 392 9.75 16.25 2.67
C GLY A 392 8.96 15.00 2.37
N LYS A 393 7.86 14.85 3.08
CA LYS A 393 6.96 13.71 2.92
C LYS A 393 5.50 14.13 3.07
N GLY A 394 4.69 13.75 2.09
CA GLY A 394 3.23 13.79 2.16
C GLY A 394 2.67 12.39 2.10
N LEU A 395 1.40 12.29 1.73
CA LEU A 395 0.74 11.00 1.49
C LEU A 395 0.96 10.58 0.04
N GLY A 396 1.37 9.34 -0.18
CA GLY A 396 1.39 8.71 -1.49
C GLY A 396 -0.04 8.49 -1.98
N ALA A 397 -0.64 9.51 -2.57
CA ALA A 397 -2.07 9.54 -2.89
C ALA A 397 -2.41 8.86 -4.22
N SER A 398 -1.51 8.93 -5.19
CA SER A 398 -1.64 8.21 -6.47
C SER A 398 -0.24 7.80 -6.92
N PRO A 399 -0.04 6.52 -7.27
CA PRO A 399 1.29 5.96 -7.46
C PRO A 399 2.01 6.51 -8.69
N GLY A 400 3.31 6.26 -8.74
CA GLY A 400 4.19 6.67 -9.81
C GLY A 400 5.19 7.73 -9.39
N ALA A 401 6.10 8.06 -10.31
CA ALA A 401 7.14 9.05 -10.15
C ALA A 401 6.92 10.21 -11.11
N ALA A 402 7.13 11.42 -10.65
CA ALA A 402 7.06 12.62 -11.47
C ALA A 402 8.23 13.56 -11.21
N CYS A 403 8.75 14.14 -12.27
CA CYS A 403 9.77 15.17 -12.21
C CYS A 403 9.40 16.29 -13.19
N GLY A 404 9.50 17.50 -12.78
CA GLY A 404 9.24 18.64 -13.65
C GLY A 404 9.41 19.99 -12.98
N LYS A 405 9.11 21.02 -13.76
CA LYS A 405 9.15 22.40 -13.28
C LYS A 405 7.90 22.72 -12.50
N ILE A 406 8.05 23.43 -11.41
CA ILE A 406 6.94 23.84 -10.55
C ILE A 406 6.06 24.87 -11.24
N VAL A 407 4.75 24.62 -11.26
CA VAL A 407 3.73 25.61 -11.61
C VAL A 407 2.66 25.64 -10.51
N PHE A 408 2.00 26.77 -10.33
CA PHE A 408 1.10 27.01 -9.19
C PHE A 408 -0.39 27.12 -9.60
N THR A 409 -0.67 27.18 -10.89
CA THR A 409 -2.05 27.28 -11.38
C THR A 409 -2.31 26.23 -12.46
N ALA A 410 -3.57 25.82 -12.58
CA ALA A 410 -3.99 24.89 -13.63
C ALA A 410 -3.74 25.47 -15.03
N ASP A 411 -3.99 26.76 -15.21
CA ASP A 411 -3.76 27.45 -16.48
C ASP A 411 -2.29 27.46 -16.88
N ASP A 412 -1.38 27.70 -15.93
CA ASP A 412 0.05 27.63 -16.16
C ASP A 412 0.50 26.21 -16.50
N ALA A 413 -0.07 25.21 -15.87
CA ALA A 413 0.23 23.80 -16.18
C ALA A 413 -0.10 23.48 -17.64
N VAL A 414 -1.27 23.89 -18.11
CA VAL A 414 -1.70 23.70 -19.51
C VAL A 414 -0.77 24.44 -20.47
N GLU A 415 -0.52 25.73 -20.21
CA GLU A 415 0.32 26.57 -21.05
C GLU A 415 1.75 26.04 -21.18
N TRP A 416 2.36 25.67 -20.06
CA TRP A 416 3.74 25.18 -20.05
C TRP A 416 3.85 23.80 -20.70
N ALA A 417 2.85 22.93 -20.50
CA ALA A 417 2.80 21.64 -21.17
C ALA A 417 2.66 21.75 -22.68
N GLU A 418 1.86 22.70 -23.16
CA GLU A 418 1.72 23.01 -24.60
C GLU A 418 3.02 23.49 -25.24
N ARG A 419 3.89 24.15 -24.46
CA ARG A 419 5.25 24.54 -24.90
C ARG A 419 6.24 23.36 -24.88
N GLY A 420 5.81 22.17 -24.49
CA GLY A 420 6.64 20.97 -24.40
C GLY A 420 7.42 20.82 -23.10
N GLU A 421 7.12 21.62 -22.08
CA GLU A 421 7.76 21.52 -20.77
C GLU A 421 7.01 20.52 -19.88
N LYS A 422 7.79 19.75 -19.12
CA LYS A 422 7.26 18.85 -18.09
C LYS A 422 7.08 19.66 -16.80
N VAL A 423 5.87 19.63 -16.23
CA VAL A 423 5.52 20.43 -15.06
C VAL A 423 4.95 19.57 -13.93
N VAL A 424 5.14 20.04 -12.71
CA VAL A 424 4.50 19.52 -11.51
C VAL A 424 3.61 20.64 -10.96
N LEU A 425 2.31 20.34 -10.84
CA LEU A 425 1.33 21.29 -10.31
C LEU A 425 1.36 21.27 -8.79
N VAL A 426 1.71 22.39 -8.18
CA VAL A 426 1.78 22.53 -6.72
C VAL A 426 0.68 23.50 -6.26
N ARG A 427 -0.24 23.01 -5.46
CA ARG A 427 -1.38 23.75 -4.96
C ARG A 427 -1.53 23.59 -3.44
N LEU A 428 -2.17 24.57 -2.81
CA LEU A 428 -2.63 24.40 -1.42
C LEU A 428 -3.61 23.23 -1.33
N GLU A 429 -4.59 23.23 -2.22
CA GLU A 429 -5.54 22.14 -2.49
C GLU A 429 -6.07 22.30 -3.91
N THR A 430 -6.58 21.23 -4.50
CA THR A 430 -7.19 21.28 -5.84
C THR A 430 -8.70 21.32 -5.75
N SER A 431 -9.31 21.89 -6.78
CA SER A 431 -10.76 21.93 -6.99
C SER A 431 -11.11 21.33 -8.36
N PRO A 432 -12.39 21.06 -8.63
CA PRO A 432 -12.80 20.55 -9.95
C PRO A 432 -12.37 21.43 -11.14
N GLU A 433 -12.16 22.72 -10.93
CA GLU A 433 -11.66 23.64 -11.95
C GLU A 433 -10.22 23.36 -12.37
N ASP A 434 -9.46 22.67 -11.53
CA ASP A 434 -8.06 22.35 -11.78
C ASP A 434 -7.83 21.11 -12.67
N ILE A 435 -8.87 20.39 -13.03
CA ILE A 435 -8.77 19.09 -13.73
C ILE A 435 -7.93 19.17 -15.01
N THR A 436 -8.12 20.20 -15.84
CA THR A 436 -7.37 20.36 -17.09
C THR A 436 -5.88 20.52 -16.83
N GLY A 437 -5.51 21.33 -15.83
CA GLY A 437 -4.13 21.51 -15.41
C GLY A 437 -3.53 20.26 -14.78
N MET A 438 -4.33 19.53 -14.02
CA MET A 438 -3.90 18.25 -13.46
C MET A 438 -3.54 17.23 -14.55
N LYS A 439 -4.34 17.13 -15.59
CA LYS A 439 -4.07 16.27 -16.76
C LYS A 439 -2.80 16.64 -17.50
N SER A 440 -2.49 17.92 -17.59
CA SER A 440 -1.32 18.41 -18.30
C SER A 440 -0.02 18.26 -17.53
N ALA A 441 -0.10 18.12 -16.20
CA ALA A 441 1.07 17.96 -15.32
C ALA A 441 1.58 16.54 -15.34
N GLN A 442 2.88 16.37 -15.03
CA GLN A 442 3.47 15.06 -14.78
C GLN A 442 3.05 14.50 -13.42
N GLY A 443 2.81 15.38 -12.47
CA GLY A 443 2.38 15.04 -11.12
C GLY A 443 1.76 16.21 -10.39
N ILE A 444 1.09 15.91 -9.29
CA ILE A 444 0.37 16.87 -8.47
C ILE A 444 0.89 16.79 -7.02
N LEU A 445 1.19 17.94 -6.45
CA LEU A 445 1.61 18.07 -5.05
C LEU A 445 0.67 19.06 -4.35
N THR A 446 0.05 18.62 -3.25
CA THR A 446 -0.79 19.50 -2.44
C THR A 446 -0.31 19.58 -1.00
N VAL A 447 -0.53 20.74 -0.39
CA VAL A 447 -0.23 20.99 1.02
C VAL A 447 -1.28 20.36 1.93
N ARG A 448 -2.54 20.44 1.53
CA ARG A 448 -3.70 19.92 2.24
C ARG A 448 -4.33 18.75 1.51
N GLY A 449 -5.04 17.93 2.25
CA GLY A 449 -5.81 16.82 1.71
C GLY A 449 -5.28 15.45 2.13
N GLY A 450 -6.19 14.51 2.22
CA GLY A 450 -5.91 13.10 2.53
C GLY A 450 -6.04 12.21 1.30
N MET A 451 -6.06 10.91 1.52
CA MET A 451 -6.21 9.89 0.47
C MET A 451 -7.51 10.00 -0.33
N THR A 452 -8.49 10.65 0.22
CA THR A 452 -9.82 10.83 -0.37
C THR A 452 -10.12 12.27 -0.77
N SER A 453 -9.11 13.15 -0.75
CA SER A 453 -9.23 14.52 -1.23
C SER A 453 -9.48 14.55 -2.74
N HIS A 454 -9.98 15.68 -3.23
CA HIS A 454 -10.19 15.88 -4.67
C HIS A 454 -8.94 15.57 -5.50
N ALA A 455 -7.79 16.09 -5.08
CA ALA A 455 -6.52 15.85 -5.76
C ALA A 455 -6.19 14.36 -5.85
N ALA A 456 -6.30 13.64 -4.73
CA ALA A 456 -6.02 12.20 -4.66
C ALA A 456 -6.96 11.38 -5.54
N VAL A 457 -8.25 11.60 -5.45
CA VAL A 457 -9.27 10.86 -6.22
C VAL A 457 -9.12 11.09 -7.72
N VAL A 458 -8.99 12.34 -8.12
CA VAL A 458 -8.87 12.71 -9.56
C VAL A 458 -7.56 12.20 -10.14
N ALA A 459 -6.45 12.35 -9.41
CA ALA A 459 -5.14 11.85 -9.86
C ALA A 459 -5.14 10.34 -10.06
N ARG A 460 -5.73 9.58 -9.15
CA ARG A 460 -5.89 8.11 -9.31
C ARG A 460 -6.73 7.77 -10.54
N GLY A 461 -7.80 8.49 -10.76
CA GLY A 461 -8.65 8.30 -11.94
C GLY A 461 -7.91 8.56 -13.25
N MET A 462 -7.02 9.52 -13.28
CA MET A 462 -6.21 9.88 -14.45
C MET A 462 -4.94 9.03 -14.60
N GLY A 463 -4.54 8.28 -13.57
CA GLY A 463 -3.26 7.60 -13.54
C GLY A 463 -2.06 8.54 -13.36
N GLU A 464 -2.28 9.71 -12.80
CA GLU A 464 -1.24 10.72 -12.55
C GLU A 464 -0.64 10.56 -11.16
N CYS A 465 0.68 10.77 -11.05
CA CYS A 465 1.38 10.80 -9.78
C CYS A 465 0.82 11.90 -8.87
N CYS A 466 0.53 11.58 -7.63
CA CYS A 466 0.06 12.57 -6.66
C CYS A 466 0.64 12.34 -5.28
N VAL A 467 1.18 13.40 -4.70
CA VAL A 467 1.55 13.49 -3.29
C VAL A 467 0.64 14.55 -2.66
N SER A 468 -0.19 14.16 -1.71
CA SER A 468 -1.12 15.08 -1.04
C SER A 468 -0.78 15.24 0.44
N GLY A 469 -1.27 16.34 1.02
CA GLY A 469 -1.16 16.55 2.46
C GLY A 469 0.26 16.77 2.99
N CYS A 470 1.15 17.37 2.22
CA CYS A 470 2.47 17.75 2.71
C CYS A 470 2.37 19.03 3.55
N GLY A 471 2.01 18.88 4.81
CA GLY A 471 1.79 20.00 5.75
C GLY A 471 3.04 20.79 6.11
N ASP A 472 4.24 20.27 5.80
CA ASP A 472 5.50 20.96 6.04
C ASP A 472 5.78 22.07 5.00
N ILE A 473 5.02 22.14 3.94
CA ILE A 473 5.12 23.18 2.93
C ILE A 473 4.45 24.47 3.45
N ALA A 474 5.21 25.55 3.46
CA ALA A 474 4.67 26.90 3.69
C ALA A 474 4.39 27.54 2.32
N MET A 475 3.12 27.56 1.94
CA MET A 475 2.67 27.99 0.61
C MET A 475 2.34 29.48 0.54
N ASP A 476 2.81 30.12 -0.53
CA ASP A 476 2.42 31.48 -0.93
C ASP A 476 1.99 31.44 -2.41
N GLU A 477 0.74 31.08 -2.66
CA GLU A 477 0.20 30.93 -4.03
C GLU A 477 0.20 32.26 -4.82
N GLU A 478 -0.05 33.39 -4.15
CA GLU A 478 -0.09 34.70 -4.82
C GLU A 478 1.25 35.08 -5.43
N ASN A 479 2.34 34.83 -4.71
CA ASN A 479 3.70 35.13 -5.16
C ASN A 479 4.38 33.94 -5.88
N LYS A 480 3.64 32.87 -6.12
CA LYS A 480 4.09 31.65 -6.81
C LYS A 480 5.41 31.13 -6.22
N LYS A 481 5.39 30.87 -4.92
CA LYS A 481 6.52 30.32 -4.19
C LYS A 481 6.07 29.51 -2.97
N PHE A 482 6.94 28.63 -2.51
CA PHE A 482 6.75 27.93 -1.24
C PHE A 482 8.11 27.61 -0.59
N THR A 483 8.07 27.34 0.70
CA THR A 483 9.24 26.92 1.47
C THR A 483 9.05 25.50 1.98
N LEU A 484 10.06 24.64 1.79
CA LEU A 484 10.10 23.28 2.30
C LEU A 484 11.53 22.95 2.74
N ALA A 485 11.67 22.39 3.94
CA ALA A 485 12.97 22.03 4.52
C ALA A 485 13.99 23.21 4.50
N GLY A 486 13.51 24.42 4.74
CA GLY A 486 14.36 25.63 4.78
C GLY A 486 14.77 26.19 3.42
N LYS A 487 14.32 25.59 2.33
CA LYS A 487 14.58 26.06 0.96
C LYS A 487 13.33 26.69 0.37
N GLU A 488 13.51 27.84 -0.30
CA GLU A 488 12.46 28.52 -1.05
C GLU A 488 12.44 28.04 -2.50
N PHE A 489 11.25 27.64 -2.97
CA PHE A 489 11.00 27.18 -4.34
C PHE A 489 10.12 28.17 -5.07
N HIS A 490 10.46 28.45 -6.33
CA HIS A 490 9.77 29.38 -7.21
C HIS A 490 9.23 28.66 -8.44
N GLU A 491 8.31 29.29 -9.15
CA GLU A 491 7.83 28.81 -10.43
C GLU A 491 9.01 28.55 -11.39
N GLY A 492 9.02 27.40 -11.99
CA GLY A 492 10.09 26.96 -12.90
C GLY A 492 11.24 26.23 -12.25
N ASP A 493 11.36 26.18 -10.94
CA ASP A 493 12.32 25.32 -10.24
C ASP A 493 11.94 23.84 -10.42
N PHE A 494 12.94 22.98 -10.51
CA PHE A 494 12.69 21.54 -10.64
C PHE A 494 12.37 20.88 -9.28
N ILE A 495 11.40 19.99 -9.30
CA ILE A 495 11.01 19.16 -8.17
C ILE A 495 10.69 17.74 -8.66
N SER A 496 10.96 16.76 -7.81
CA SER A 496 10.60 15.36 -8.06
C SER A 496 9.75 14.84 -6.91
N ILE A 497 8.67 14.16 -7.25
CA ILE A 497 7.74 13.60 -6.27
C ILE A 497 7.50 12.13 -6.53
N ASP A 498 7.37 11.36 -5.46
CA ASP A 498 7.08 9.92 -5.49
C ASP A 498 5.66 9.69 -4.94
N GLY A 499 4.72 9.44 -5.84
CA GLY A 499 3.32 9.20 -5.50
C GLY A 499 3.08 7.87 -4.80
N THR A 500 4.04 6.96 -4.82
CA THR A 500 3.96 5.68 -4.13
C THR A 500 4.34 5.81 -2.65
N THR A 501 5.43 6.51 -2.36
CA THR A 501 5.96 6.67 -1.01
C THR A 501 5.51 7.97 -0.32
N GLY A 502 5.13 8.98 -1.10
CA GLY A 502 4.86 10.34 -0.61
C GLY A 502 6.10 11.21 -0.47
N ASN A 503 7.27 10.73 -0.85
CA ASN A 503 8.52 11.46 -0.73
C ASN A 503 8.63 12.59 -1.76
N ILE A 504 9.26 13.69 -1.35
CA ILE A 504 9.51 14.87 -2.17
C ILE A 504 11.01 15.11 -2.21
N TYR A 505 11.54 15.36 -3.41
CA TYR A 505 12.97 15.54 -3.65
C TYR A 505 13.23 16.88 -4.35
N ASP A 506 14.34 17.52 -3.98
CA ASP A 506 14.81 18.73 -4.65
C ASP A 506 15.48 18.37 -5.97
N GLY A 507 15.16 19.10 -7.03
CA GLY A 507 15.79 18.95 -8.34
C GLY A 507 15.25 17.80 -9.18
N ILE A 508 16.09 17.33 -10.10
CA ILE A 508 15.72 16.34 -11.12
C ILE A 508 16.15 14.94 -10.70
N ILE A 509 15.19 14.03 -10.63
CA ILE A 509 15.44 12.58 -10.62
C ILE A 509 14.83 12.01 -11.89
N PRO A 510 15.62 11.40 -12.78
CA PRO A 510 15.10 10.83 -14.03
C PRO A 510 14.02 9.77 -13.77
N THR A 511 13.01 9.74 -14.64
CA THR A 511 11.93 8.75 -14.60
C THR A 511 12.06 7.75 -15.75
N VAL A 512 11.55 6.54 -15.52
CA VAL A 512 11.47 5.46 -16.52
C VAL A 512 9.99 5.15 -16.73
N ASP A 513 9.56 5.06 -17.98
CA ASP A 513 8.17 4.77 -18.31
C ASP A 513 7.75 3.37 -17.85
N ALA A 514 6.47 3.19 -17.60
CA ALA A 514 5.90 1.91 -17.23
C ALA A 514 6.09 0.89 -18.35
N THR A 515 6.64 -0.28 -17.99
CA THR A 515 6.83 -1.40 -18.91
C THR A 515 5.93 -2.55 -18.49
N ILE A 516 4.95 -2.89 -19.33
CA ILE A 516 4.08 -4.05 -19.13
C ILE A 516 4.63 -5.21 -19.95
N ALA A 517 5.14 -6.24 -19.28
CA ALA A 517 5.65 -7.46 -19.91
C ALA A 517 4.49 -8.39 -20.33
N GLY A 518 4.80 -9.36 -21.21
CA GLY A 518 3.82 -10.36 -21.67
C GLY A 518 3.24 -11.22 -20.54
N GLU A 519 3.97 -11.40 -19.45
CA GLU A 519 3.53 -12.11 -18.24
C GLU A 519 2.33 -11.45 -17.58
N PHE A 520 2.24 -10.12 -17.66
CA PHE A 520 1.07 -9.38 -17.16
C PHE A 520 -0.21 -9.88 -17.82
N GLY A 521 -0.20 -10.01 -19.16
CA GLY A 521 -1.36 -10.52 -19.91
C GLY A 521 -1.73 -11.96 -19.54
N ARG A 522 -0.75 -12.81 -19.31
CA ARG A 522 -0.97 -14.21 -18.88
C ARG A 522 -1.63 -14.27 -17.51
N ILE A 523 -1.12 -13.53 -16.54
CA ILE A 523 -1.65 -13.48 -15.17
C ILE A 523 -3.09 -12.94 -15.20
N MET A 524 -3.34 -11.88 -15.95
CA MET A 524 -4.67 -11.29 -16.02
C MET A 524 -5.68 -12.22 -16.73
N ALA A 525 -5.25 -12.97 -17.73
CA ALA A 525 -6.08 -13.99 -18.37
C ALA A 525 -6.45 -15.11 -17.37
N TRP A 526 -5.52 -15.57 -16.56
CA TRP A 526 -5.81 -16.54 -15.51
C TRP A 526 -6.73 -15.95 -14.43
N ALA A 527 -6.51 -14.71 -14.03
CA ALA A 527 -7.40 -14.03 -13.09
C ALA A 527 -8.84 -13.99 -13.60
N ASP A 528 -9.03 -13.62 -14.86
CA ASP A 528 -10.37 -13.58 -15.47
C ASP A 528 -11.03 -14.97 -15.56
N LYS A 529 -10.24 -16.01 -15.75
CA LYS A 529 -10.71 -17.40 -15.77
C LYS A 529 -11.29 -17.85 -14.44
N TYR A 530 -10.72 -17.41 -13.32
CA TYR A 530 -11.07 -17.91 -11.98
C TYR A 530 -11.97 -16.99 -11.18
N ARG A 531 -12.02 -15.69 -11.48
CA ARG A 531 -12.93 -14.78 -10.80
C ARG A 531 -14.40 -15.01 -11.19
N THR A 532 -15.29 -14.80 -10.24
CA THR A 532 -16.74 -14.87 -10.47
C THR A 532 -17.36 -13.47 -10.52
N MET A 533 -16.81 -12.53 -9.76
CA MET A 533 -17.28 -11.17 -9.67
C MET A 533 -16.79 -10.36 -10.87
N LYS A 534 -17.68 -9.54 -11.44
CA LYS A 534 -17.33 -8.61 -12.52
C LYS A 534 -16.55 -7.43 -11.96
N VAL A 535 -15.75 -6.80 -12.82
CA VAL A 535 -15.00 -5.59 -12.47
C VAL A 535 -15.40 -4.48 -13.44
N ARG A 536 -15.98 -3.44 -12.89
CA ARG A 536 -16.36 -2.21 -13.61
C ARG A 536 -15.42 -1.08 -13.24
N THR A 537 -15.56 0.04 -13.88
CA THR A 537 -14.76 1.23 -13.62
C THR A 537 -15.62 2.44 -13.23
N ASN A 538 -15.02 3.35 -12.48
CA ASN A 538 -15.53 4.69 -12.24
C ASN A 538 -14.93 5.59 -13.34
N ALA A 539 -15.71 6.05 -14.29
CA ALA A 539 -15.23 6.85 -15.40
C ALA A 539 -16.27 7.90 -15.78
N ASP A 540 -15.81 9.14 -15.96
CA ASP A 540 -16.65 10.29 -16.24
C ASP A 540 -16.44 10.83 -17.66
N THR A 541 -15.38 10.40 -18.35
CA THR A 541 -15.04 10.82 -19.71
C THR A 541 -14.85 9.61 -20.64
N PRO A 542 -15.08 9.77 -21.94
CA PRO A 542 -14.81 8.70 -22.91
C PRO A 542 -13.36 8.22 -22.91
N ALA A 543 -12.39 9.13 -22.68
CA ALA A 543 -10.97 8.78 -22.62
C ALA A 543 -10.66 7.86 -21.43
N ASP A 544 -11.19 8.19 -20.25
CA ASP A 544 -11.03 7.37 -19.05
C ASP A 544 -11.69 6.00 -19.22
N ALA A 545 -12.89 5.99 -19.83
CA ALA A 545 -13.61 4.77 -20.13
C ALA A 545 -12.83 3.85 -21.08
N LYS A 546 -12.25 4.40 -22.14
CA LYS A 546 -11.39 3.65 -23.07
C LYS A 546 -10.19 3.05 -22.39
N LYS A 547 -9.50 3.84 -21.55
CA LYS A 547 -8.35 3.37 -20.80
C LYS A 547 -8.73 2.21 -19.87
N ALA A 548 -9.84 2.33 -19.18
CA ALA A 548 -10.35 1.28 -18.30
C ALA A 548 -10.69 -0.01 -19.07
N VAL A 549 -11.31 0.11 -20.24
CA VAL A 549 -11.61 -1.05 -21.10
C VAL A 549 -10.33 -1.74 -21.58
N GLU A 550 -9.31 -0.98 -21.95
CA GLU A 550 -7.98 -1.53 -22.28
C GLU A 550 -7.38 -2.29 -21.11
N LEU A 551 -7.62 -1.87 -19.88
CA LEU A 551 -7.19 -2.52 -18.65
C LEU A 551 -8.11 -3.65 -18.19
N GLY A 552 -9.19 -3.92 -18.93
CA GLY A 552 -10.08 -5.05 -18.71
C GLY A 552 -11.40 -4.75 -17.98
N ALA A 553 -11.80 -3.49 -17.88
CA ALA A 553 -13.11 -3.14 -17.30
C ALA A 553 -14.26 -3.70 -18.14
N GLU A 554 -15.26 -4.25 -17.46
CA GLU A 554 -16.43 -4.91 -18.06
C GLU A 554 -17.70 -4.04 -18.01
N GLY A 555 -17.56 -2.78 -17.64
CA GLY A 555 -18.64 -1.84 -17.55
C GLY A 555 -18.21 -0.57 -16.82
N ILE A 556 -19.10 0.39 -16.75
CA ILE A 556 -18.97 1.55 -15.86
C ILE A 556 -19.94 1.34 -14.69
N GLY A 557 -19.39 1.27 -13.47
CA GLY A 557 -20.17 1.17 -12.23
C GLY A 557 -20.54 2.52 -11.65
N LEU A 558 -19.82 3.56 -12.02
CA LEU A 558 -20.11 4.94 -11.62
C LEU A 558 -19.64 5.92 -12.67
N CYS A 559 -20.57 6.69 -13.21
CA CYS A 559 -20.32 7.91 -13.93
C CYS A 559 -20.86 9.08 -13.10
N ARG A 560 -19.99 9.99 -12.68
CA ARG A 560 -20.36 11.17 -11.92
C ARG A 560 -20.66 12.31 -12.87
N THR A 561 -21.92 12.60 -13.06
CA THR A 561 -22.37 13.59 -14.05
C THR A 561 -21.91 15.03 -13.74
N GLU A 562 -21.68 15.36 -12.48
CA GLU A 562 -21.13 16.64 -12.05
C GLU A 562 -19.77 16.99 -12.68
N HIS A 563 -18.95 16.00 -12.94
CA HIS A 563 -17.62 16.20 -13.53
C HIS A 563 -17.68 16.60 -15.00
N MET A 564 -18.84 16.46 -15.64
CA MET A 564 -19.06 16.85 -17.03
C MET A 564 -19.35 18.33 -17.23
N PHE A 565 -19.56 19.07 -16.14
CA PHE A 565 -19.95 20.48 -16.20
C PHE A 565 -18.77 21.46 -16.21
N PHE A 566 -17.57 20.98 -15.91
CA PHE A 566 -16.36 21.79 -15.88
C PHE A 566 -15.67 21.80 -17.24
N GLY A 567 -15.85 22.83 -17.99
CA GLY A 567 -15.25 23.01 -19.29
C GLY A 567 -15.74 24.31 -19.91
N GLU A 568 -15.00 24.81 -20.86
CA GLU A 568 -15.36 26.05 -21.51
C GLU A 568 -16.77 25.97 -22.13
N GLY A 569 -17.60 26.91 -21.81
CA GLY A 569 -19.02 26.98 -22.27
C GLY A 569 -19.98 26.12 -21.46
N ARG A 570 -19.53 25.02 -20.88
CA ARG A 570 -20.36 24.11 -20.09
C ARG A 570 -20.71 24.66 -18.72
N ILE A 571 -19.70 25.15 -18.01
CA ILE A 571 -19.87 25.68 -16.65
C ILE A 571 -20.78 26.92 -16.65
N ASP A 572 -20.72 27.74 -17.69
CA ASP A 572 -21.55 28.93 -17.79
C ASP A 572 -23.03 28.57 -17.89
N ALA A 573 -23.36 27.60 -18.73
CA ALA A 573 -24.74 27.09 -18.86
C ALA A 573 -25.24 26.46 -17.55
N PHE A 574 -24.40 25.74 -16.88
CA PHE A 574 -24.72 25.09 -15.61
C PHE A 574 -24.94 26.13 -14.49
N ARG A 575 -24.11 27.17 -14.43
CA ARG A 575 -24.25 28.29 -13.48
C ARG A 575 -25.52 29.07 -13.70
N GLU A 576 -25.95 29.24 -14.97
CA GLU A 576 -27.26 29.84 -15.28
C GLU A 576 -28.40 29.02 -14.70
N MET A 577 -28.31 27.70 -14.78
CA MET A 577 -29.31 26.78 -14.20
C MET A 577 -29.34 26.92 -12.66
N ILE A 578 -28.18 26.93 -12.02
CA ILE A 578 -28.07 27.02 -10.55
C ILE A 578 -28.68 28.33 -10.02
N CYS A 579 -28.40 29.43 -10.69
CA CYS A 579 -28.87 30.76 -10.29
C CYS A 579 -30.27 31.11 -10.85
N SER A 580 -30.98 30.15 -11.41
CA SER A 580 -32.38 30.33 -11.85
C SER A 580 -33.31 30.41 -10.64
N GLU A 581 -34.26 31.37 -10.71
CA GLU A 581 -35.24 31.60 -9.64
C GLU A 581 -36.59 30.96 -9.94
N THR A 582 -36.85 30.63 -11.19
CA THR A 582 -38.10 30.01 -11.61
C THR A 582 -37.85 28.70 -12.39
N ALA A 583 -38.84 27.83 -12.44
CA ALA A 583 -38.76 26.58 -13.21
C ALA A 583 -38.55 26.87 -14.70
N GLU A 584 -39.13 27.91 -15.22
CA GLU A 584 -38.99 28.30 -16.63
C GLU A 584 -37.56 28.74 -16.96
N GLU A 585 -36.94 29.57 -16.10
CA GLU A 585 -35.55 29.95 -16.27
C GLU A 585 -34.62 28.71 -16.18
N ARG A 586 -34.92 27.79 -15.26
CA ARG A 586 -34.15 26.57 -15.07
C ARG A 586 -34.22 25.67 -16.30
N GLU A 587 -35.39 25.44 -16.81
CA GLU A 587 -35.61 24.65 -18.04
C GLU A 587 -34.90 25.24 -19.24
N LYS A 588 -34.89 26.58 -19.38
CA LYS A 588 -34.16 27.27 -20.43
C LYS A 588 -32.66 27.08 -20.32
N ALA A 589 -32.10 27.19 -19.12
CA ALA A 589 -30.69 26.93 -18.87
C ALA A 589 -30.33 25.45 -19.09
N LEU A 590 -31.17 24.54 -18.62
CA LEU A 590 -30.98 23.09 -18.81
C LEU A 590 -31.01 22.68 -20.29
N ALA A 591 -31.79 23.37 -21.13
CA ALA A 591 -31.78 23.13 -22.56
C ALA A 591 -30.42 23.40 -23.23
N LYS A 592 -29.60 24.28 -22.62
CA LYS A 592 -28.21 24.54 -23.04
C LYS A 592 -27.26 23.49 -22.57
N VAL A 593 -27.53 22.87 -21.42
CA VAL A 593 -26.69 21.83 -20.81
C VAL A 593 -26.89 20.47 -21.48
N LEU A 594 -28.11 20.18 -21.88
CA LEU A 594 -28.52 18.89 -22.43
C LEU A 594 -27.65 18.38 -23.60
N PRO A 595 -27.30 19.15 -24.62
CA PRO A 595 -26.42 18.66 -25.69
C PRO A 595 -25.06 18.21 -25.24
N TYR A 596 -24.47 18.89 -24.25
CA TYR A 596 -23.15 18.51 -23.68
C TYR A 596 -23.23 17.17 -22.97
N GLN A 597 -24.24 16.98 -22.13
CA GLN A 597 -24.50 15.73 -21.42
C GLN A 597 -24.78 14.59 -22.39
N GLN A 598 -25.59 14.81 -23.40
CA GLN A 598 -25.91 13.79 -24.40
C GLN A 598 -24.66 13.33 -25.15
N ASP A 599 -23.79 14.24 -25.55
CA ASP A 599 -22.54 13.93 -26.23
C ASP A 599 -21.58 13.13 -25.34
N ASP A 600 -21.48 13.53 -24.08
CA ASP A 600 -20.64 12.83 -23.12
C ASP A 600 -21.14 11.39 -22.92
N PHE A 601 -22.43 11.19 -22.71
CA PHE A 601 -23.00 9.86 -22.52
C PHE A 601 -22.87 9.00 -23.77
N LYS A 602 -23.04 9.58 -24.94
CA LYS A 602 -22.83 8.92 -26.23
C LYS A 602 -21.41 8.37 -26.32
N GLY A 603 -20.40 9.19 -25.97
CA GLY A 603 -19.01 8.79 -25.95
C GLY A 603 -18.74 7.66 -24.98
N LEU A 604 -19.39 7.65 -23.82
CA LEU A 604 -19.26 6.56 -22.83
C LEU A 604 -19.87 5.26 -23.36
N PHE A 605 -21.06 5.30 -23.93
CA PHE A 605 -21.68 4.10 -24.50
C PHE A 605 -20.85 3.52 -25.65
N GLU A 606 -20.29 4.37 -26.50
CA GLU A 606 -19.39 3.95 -27.58
C GLU A 606 -18.10 3.30 -27.03
N ALA A 607 -17.51 3.87 -26.00
CA ALA A 607 -16.29 3.34 -25.39
C ALA A 607 -16.49 1.96 -24.76
N LEU A 608 -17.67 1.69 -24.22
CA LEU A 608 -18.00 0.43 -23.55
C LEU A 608 -18.51 -0.67 -24.48
N GLU A 609 -18.79 -0.35 -25.73
CA GLU A 609 -19.17 -1.33 -26.77
C GLU A 609 -20.31 -2.30 -26.39
N GLY A 610 -21.30 -1.80 -25.66
CA GLY A 610 -22.45 -2.59 -25.22
C GLY A 610 -22.36 -3.16 -23.81
N ASN A 611 -21.22 -2.98 -23.13
CA ASN A 611 -21.12 -3.33 -21.71
C ASN A 611 -21.93 -2.33 -20.86
N PRO A 612 -22.35 -2.73 -19.64
CA PRO A 612 -23.19 -1.89 -18.79
C PRO A 612 -22.57 -0.53 -18.45
N VAL A 613 -23.39 0.50 -18.43
CA VAL A 613 -22.98 1.85 -18.01
C VAL A 613 -23.97 2.35 -16.97
N THR A 614 -23.50 2.54 -15.73
CA THR A 614 -24.27 3.12 -14.63
C THR A 614 -23.98 4.62 -14.55
N ILE A 615 -25.02 5.42 -14.69
CA ILE A 615 -24.94 6.88 -14.68
C ILE A 615 -25.65 7.39 -13.43
N ARG A 616 -24.88 8.03 -12.57
CA ARG A 616 -25.41 8.67 -11.36
C ARG A 616 -25.86 10.08 -11.67
N PHE A 617 -27.06 10.42 -11.27
CA PHE A 617 -27.58 11.77 -11.41
C PHE A 617 -26.84 12.74 -10.50
N LEU A 618 -26.99 14.04 -10.76
CA LEU A 618 -26.30 15.10 -10.06
C LEU A 618 -26.39 14.92 -8.54
N ASP A 619 -25.21 14.87 -7.90
CA ASP A 619 -25.09 14.56 -6.48
C ASP A 619 -24.65 15.75 -5.61
N PRO A 620 -23.59 16.53 -5.96
CA PRO A 620 -23.10 17.58 -5.05
C PRO A 620 -24.08 18.74 -4.87
N PRO A 621 -23.98 19.46 -3.74
CA PRO A 621 -24.75 20.67 -3.54
C PRO A 621 -24.42 21.73 -4.60
N LEU A 622 -25.43 22.52 -4.98
CA LEU A 622 -25.28 23.51 -6.06
C LEU A 622 -24.27 24.61 -5.76
N HIS A 623 -24.02 24.92 -4.49
CA HIS A 623 -23.03 25.94 -4.12
C HIS A 623 -21.59 25.61 -4.54
N GLU A 624 -21.28 24.33 -4.82
CA GLU A 624 -19.94 23.93 -5.27
C GLU A 624 -19.61 24.42 -6.69
N PHE A 625 -20.62 24.78 -7.47
CA PHE A 625 -20.46 25.18 -8.88
C PHE A 625 -20.59 26.68 -9.11
N VAL A 626 -20.96 27.46 -8.10
CA VAL A 626 -21.17 28.90 -8.23
C VAL A 626 -19.85 29.63 -8.46
N PRO A 627 -19.87 30.73 -9.23
CA PRO A 627 -18.68 31.54 -9.43
C PRO A 627 -18.27 32.27 -8.17
N THR A 628 -16.97 32.39 -7.95
CA THR A 628 -16.38 33.15 -6.84
C THR A 628 -15.70 34.44 -7.30
N ASP A 629 -15.32 34.48 -8.55
CA ASP A 629 -14.67 35.62 -9.20
C ASP A 629 -15.69 36.68 -9.64
N GLU A 630 -15.42 37.95 -9.40
CA GLU A 630 -16.26 39.09 -9.80
C GLU A 630 -16.54 39.12 -11.31
N ALA A 631 -15.57 38.80 -12.15
CA ALA A 631 -15.72 38.76 -13.59
C ALA A 631 -16.72 37.67 -14.02
N ASP A 632 -16.67 36.51 -13.43
CA ASP A 632 -17.59 35.39 -13.72
C ASP A 632 -19.00 35.67 -13.19
N ILE A 633 -19.11 36.34 -12.04
CA ILE A 633 -20.39 36.76 -11.47
C ILE A 633 -21.06 37.80 -12.41
N LYS A 634 -20.27 38.74 -12.92
CA LYS A 634 -20.76 39.73 -13.88
C LYS A 634 -21.24 39.10 -15.19
N LYS A 635 -20.45 38.18 -15.72
CA LYS A 635 -20.78 37.40 -16.92
C LYS A 635 -22.11 36.67 -16.76
N LEU A 636 -22.31 36.03 -15.61
CA LEU A 636 -23.55 35.32 -15.28
C LEU A 636 -24.73 36.29 -15.13
N ALA A 637 -24.51 37.42 -14.47
CA ALA A 637 -25.55 38.47 -14.32
C ALA A 637 -26.02 39.00 -15.68
N ASP A 638 -25.08 39.29 -16.57
CA ASP A 638 -25.38 39.78 -17.93
C ASP A 638 -26.14 38.70 -18.73
N ALA A 639 -25.76 37.44 -18.64
CA ALA A 639 -26.40 36.32 -19.34
C ALA A 639 -27.85 36.11 -18.88
N GLN A 640 -28.18 36.38 -17.64
CA GLN A 640 -29.52 36.18 -17.06
C GLN A 640 -30.35 37.46 -16.98
N GLY A 641 -29.77 38.59 -17.36
CA GLY A 641 -30.47 39.90 -17.26
C GLY A 641 -30.69 40.34 -15.80
N LYS A 642 -29.80 39.91 -14.90
CA LYS A 642 -29.84 40.24 -13.48
C LYS A 642 -28.68 41.16 -13.11
N THR A 643 -28.78 41.82 -11.93
CA THR A 643 -27.69 42.63 -11.40
C THR A 643 -26.67 41.73 -10.73
N VAL A 644 -25.43 42.20 -10.60
CA VAL A 644 -24.36 41.52 -9.85
C VAL A 644 -24.81 41.25 -8.41
N GLU A 645 -25.49 42.21 -7.75
CA GLU A 645 -26.01 42.07 -6.40
C GLU A 645 -27.07 40.97 -6.28
N GLN A 646 -27.94 40.83 -7.28
CA GLN A 646 -28.93 39.75 -7.30
C GLN A 646 -28.25 38.40 -7.39
N ILE A 647 -27.23 38.24 -8.23
CA ILE A 647 -26.45 36.99 -8.33
C ILE A 647 -25.74 36.69 -7.05
N LYS A 648 -25.09 37.67 -6.43
CA LYS A 648 -24.42 37.49 -5.12
C LYS A 648 -25.40 37.06 -4.03
N THR A 649 -26.60 37.59 -4.03
CA THR A 649 -27.65 37.19 -3.08
C THR A 649 -28.07 35.74 -3.29
N ILE A 650 -28.26 35.33 -4.52
CA ILE A 650 -28.61 33.94 -4.87
C ILE A 650 -27.47 32.99 -4.42
N ILE A 651 -26.22 33.32 -4.71
CA ILE A 651 -25.05 32.53 -4.33
C ILE A 651 -24.98 32.39 -2.80
N ALA A 652 -25.16 33.50 -2.07
CA ALA A 652 -25.19 33.50 -0.61
C ALA A 652 -26.29 32.60 -0.04
N SER A 653 -27.45 32.55 -0.71
CA SER A 653 -28.58 31.72 -0.27
C SER A 653 -28.32 30.19 -0.46
N LEU A 654 -27.39 29.84 -1.33
CA LEU A 654 -27.02 28.44 -1.61
C LEU A 654 -25.96 27.89 -0.64
N HIS A 655 -25.33 28.77 0.14
CA HIS A 655 -24.34 28.36 1.11
C HIS A 655 -24.94 27.45 2.17
N GLU A 656 -24.28 26.31 2.43
CA GLU A 656 -24.70 25.32 3.41
C GLU A 656 -23.68 25.19 4.55
N PHE A 657 -24.18 25.09 5.78
CA PHE A 657 -23.33 24.90 6.98
C PHE A 657 -22.71 23.50 6.99
N ASN A 658 -23.45 22.51 6.53
CA ASN A 658 -22.99 21.12 6.43
C ASN A 658 -23.37 20.55 5.06
N PRO A 659 -22.55 20.79 4.02
CA PRO A 659 -22.85 20.37 2.65
C PRO A 659 -23.11 18.89 2.48
N MET A 660 -22.41 18.05 3.25
CA MET A 660 -22.54 16.59 3.17
C MET A 660 -23.93 16.10 3.62
N MET A 661 -24.57 16.82 4.51
CA MET A 661 -25.90 16.53 5.06
C MET A 661 -26.99 17.43 4.47
N GLY A 662 -26.65 18.24 3.48
CA GLY A 662 -27.50 19.30 2.97
C GLY A 662 -28.33 18.97 1.75
N HIS A 663 -28.57 20.00 0.93
CA HIS A 663 -29.39 19.94 -0.27
C HIS A 663 -28.59 19.42 -1.45
N ARG A 664 -28.51 18.10 -1.54
CA ARG A 664 -27.77 17.40 -2.59
C ARG A 664 -28.43 16.08 -2.97
N GLY A 665 -27.90 15.39 -3.99
CA GLY A 665 -28.38 14.08 -4.42
C GLY A 665 -29.84 14.06 -4.83
N CYS A 666 -30.59 13.07 -4.41
CA CYS A 666 -32.01 12.95 -4.72
C CYS A 666 -32.85 14.13 -4.20
N ARG A 667 -32.37 14.84 -3.18
CA ARG A 667 -33.05 16.03 -2.64
C ARG A 667 -33.11 17.14 -3.67
N LEU A 668 -32.07 17.29 -4.51
CA LEU A 668 -32.10 18.22 -5.65
C LEU A 668 -33.13 17.78 -6.70
N ALA A 669 -33.20 16.48 -6.97
CA ALA A 669 -34.18 15.94 -7.94
C ALA A 669 -35.61 16.07 -7.41
N VAL A 670 -35.83 16.04 -6.10
CA VAL A 670 -37.17 16.32 -5.51
C VAL A 670 -37.50 17.80 -5.59
N THR A 671 -36.59 18.69 -5.27
CA THR A 671 -36.79 20.13 -5.29
C THR A 671 -36.86 20.69 -6.70
N TYR A 672 -36.01 20.18 -7.60
CA TYR A 672 -35.86 20.62 -8.99
C TYR A 672 -35.99 19.43 -9.95
N PRO A 673 -37.21 18.90 -10.16
CA PRO A 673 -37.39 17.72 -11.01
C PRO A 673 -36.90 17.90 -12.45
N GLU A 674 -36.82 19.16 -12.91
CA GLU A 674 -36.37 19.52 -14.26
C GLU A 674 -34.93 19.01 -14.52
N ILE A 675 -34.10 18.98 -13.49
CA ILE A 675 -32.72 18.47 -13.60
C ILE A 675 -32.72 16.97 -13.92
N ALA A 676 -33.49 16.19 -13.16
CA ALA A 676 -33.63 14.74 -13.39
C ALA A 676 -34.23 14.45 -14.77
N LYS A 677 -35.22 15.24 -15.22
CA LYS A 677 -35.80 15.10 -16.54
C LYS A 677 -34.79 15.38 -17.66
N MET A 678 -33.96 16.42 -17.50
CA MET A 678 -32.92 16.75 -18.47
C MET A 678 -31.90 15.62 -18.55
N GLN A 679 -31.40 15.16 -17.42
CA GLN A 679 -30.39 14.08 -17.38
C GLN A 679 -30.95 12.78 -17.97
N THR A 680 -32.18 12.42 -17.67
CA THR A 680 -32.86 11.27 -18.27
C THR A 680 -32.95 11.39 -19.77
N THR A 681 -33.35 12.56 -20.26
CA THR A 681 -33.45 12.83 -21.70
C THR A 681 -32.11 12.66 -22.39
N ALA A 682 -31.03 13.20 -21.80
CA ALA A 682 -29.68 13.08 -22.33
C ALA A 682 -29.20 11.62 -22.39
N VAL A 683 -29.42 10.86 -21.33
CA VAL A 683 -29.02 9.42 -21.25
C VAL A 683 -29.76 8.61 -22.30
N ILE A 684 -31.06 8.75 -22.37
CA ILE A 684 -31.90 7.93 -23.28
C ILE A 684 -31.63 8.29 -24.74
N ARG A 685 -31.51 9.56 -25.08
CA ARG A 685 -31.19 9.99 -26.46
C ARG A 685 -29.81 9.48 -26.90
N ALA A 686 -28.81 9.59 -26.05
CA ALA A 686 -27.46 9.08 -26.31
C ALA A 686 -27.48 7.56 -26.53
N ALA A 687 -28.17 6.84 -25.67
CA ALA A 687 -28.30 5.37 -25.76
C ALA A 687 -28.99 4.95 -27.07
N ILE A 688 -30.06 5.64 -27.47
CA ILE A 688 -30.77 5.38 -28.74
C ILE A 688 -29.87 5.63 -29.95
N GLU A 689 -29.10 6.73 -29.93
CA GLU A 689 -28.15 7.01 -31.02
C GLU A 689 -27.10 5.91 -31.17
N VAL A 690 -26.50 5.46 -30.09
CA VAL A 690 -25.50 4.40 -30.12
C VAL A 690 -26.10 3.06 -30.52
N LYS A 691 -27.29 2.75 -30.03
CA LYS A 691 -28.01 1.53 -30.43
C LYS A 691 -28.31 1.48 -31.93
N LYS A 692 -28.69 2.60 -32.52
CA LYS A 692 -28.93 2.71 -33.99
C LYS A 692 -27.63 2.51 -34.79
N ALA A 693 -26.52 3.09 -34.30
CA ALA A 693 -25.23 2.98 -34.96
C ALA A 693 -24.60 1.57 -34.81
N HIS A 694 -24.93 0.87 -33.74
CA HIS A 694 -24.40 -0.47 -33.42
C HIS A 694 -25.55 -1.42 -33.00
N PRO A 695 -26.36 -1.92 -33.95
CA PRO A 695 -27.51 -2.78 -33.62
C PRO A 695 -27.15 -4.11 -32.94
N ASP A 696 -25.91 -4.58 -33.08
CA ASP A 696 -25.38 -5.79 -32.50
C ASP A 696 -24.94 -5.63 -31.04
N TRP A 697 -24.83 -4.40 -30.55
CA TRP A 697 -24.49 -4.15 -29.14
C TRP A 697 -25.74 -4.18 -28.27
N THR A 698 -25.60 -4.72 -27.05
CA THR A 698 -26.64 -4.61 -26.03
C THR A 698 -26.50 -3.30 -25.27
N ILE A 699 -27.29 -2.32 -25.61
CA ILE A 699 -27.30 -1.01 -24.93
C ILE A 699 -28.48 -0.98 -23.96
N LYS A 700 -28.15 -0.96 -22.64
CA LYS A 700 -29.14 -0.90 -21.57
C LYS A 700 -28.61 0.04 -20.48
N PRO A 701 -28.94 1.33 -20.56
CA PRO A 701 -28.48 2.29 -19.53
C PRO A 701 -29.00 1.93 -18.15
N GLU A 702 -28.13 2.13 -17.15
CA GLU A 702 -28.46 1.98 -15.74
C GLU A 702 -28.43 3.37 -15.10
N ILE A 703 -29.60 3.88 -14.75
CA ILE A 703 -29.78 5.20 -14.12
C ILE A 703 -29.77 5.01 -12.62
N MET A 704 -28.87 5.72 -11.93
CA MET A 704 -28.69 5.60 -10.48
C MET A 704 -29.06 6.89 -9.78
N ILE A 705 -29.99 6.80 -8.84
CA ILE A 705 -30.45 7.93 -8.02
C ILE A 705 -29.62 7.94 -6.73
N PRO A 706 -28.85 9.01 -6.45
CA PRO A 706 -27.99 9.07 -5.29
C PRO A 706 -28.74 9.52 -4.03
N LEU A 707 -28.17 9.19 -2.87
CA LEU A 707 -28.53 9.72 -1.55
C LEU A 707 -29.96 9.40 -1.08
N VAL A 708 -30.53 8.32 -1.56
CA VAL A 708 -31.89 7.89 -1.15
C VAL A 708 -31.84 7.35 0.29
N GLY A 709 -32.73 7.89 1.15
CA GLY A 709 -32.91 7.43 2.52
C GLY A 709 -34.29 6.85 2.79
N ASP A 710 -35.25 7.17 1.97
CA ASP A 710 -36.65 6.72 2.06
C ASP A 710 -37.12 6.24 0.69
N VAL A 711 -37.85 5.13 0.66
CA VAL A 711 -38.39 4.57 -0.59
C VAL A 711 -39.28 5.56 -1.33
N LYS A 712 -39.93 6.46 -0.61
CA LYS A 712 -40.79 7.50 -1.21
C LYS A 712 -39.99 8.52 -2.02
N GLU A 713 -38.77 8.82 -1.60
CA GLU A 713 -37.86 9.66 -2.37
C GLU A 713 -37.55 9.00 -3.73
N LEU A 714 -37.18 7.73 -3.70
CA LEU A 714 -36.87 6.98 -4.92
C LEU A 714 -38.10 6.89 -5.84
N LYS A 715 -39.22 6.55 -5.26
CA LYS A 715 -40.49 6.44 -5.99
C LYS A 715 -40.90 7.75 -6.68
N TYR A 716 -40.75 8.86 -5.97
CA TYR A 716 -41.07 10.19 -6.50
C TYR A 716 -40.14 10.58 -7.66
N VAL A 717 -38.85 10.43 -7.50
CA VAL A 717 -37.87 10.75 -8.56
C VAL A 717 -37.98 9.78 -9.74
N LYS A 718 -38.11 8.49 -9.45
CA LYS A 718 -38.29 7.44 -10.46
C LYS A 718 -39.50 7.73 -11.37
N LYS A 719 -40.58 8.26 -10.85
CA LYS A 719 -41.74 8.63 -11.61
C LYS A 719 -41.39 9.58 -12.77
N PHE A 720 -40.66 10.64 -12.51
CA PHE A 720 -40.19 11.59 -13.53
C PHE A 720 -39.23 10.95 -14.51
N VAL A 721 -38.33 10.11 -14.01
CA VAL A 721 -37.33 9.40 -14.82
C VAL A 721 -38.01 8.46 -15.82
N VAL A 722 -38.96 7.65 -15.36
CA VAL A 722 -39.66 6.67 -16.16
C VAL A 722 -40.56 7.37 -17.20
N GLU A 723 -41.33 8.38 -16.78
CA GLU A 723 -42.18 9.15 -17.69
C GLU A 723 -41.37 9.79 -18.82
N THR A 724 -40.22 10.38 -18.48
CA THR A 724 -39.34 11.04 -19.45
C THR A 724 -38.66 10.00 -20.37
N ALA A 725 -38.13 8.92 -19.81
CA ALA A 725 -37.47 7.87 -20.57
C ALA A 725 -38.44 7.20 -21.56
N ASP A 726 -39.62 6.83 -21.09
CA ASP A 726 -40.64 6.16 -21.94
C ASP A 726 -41.13 7.06 -23.06
N ALA A 727 -41.30 8.39 -22.78
CA ALA A 727 -41.69 9.36 -23.80
C ALA A 727 -40.60 9.50 -24.87
N GLU A 728 -39.34 9.56 -24.52
CA GLU A 728 -38.22 9.67 -25.46
C GLU A 728 -38.06 8.40 -26.31
N ILE A 729 -38.19 7.22 -25.69
CA ILE A 729 -38.14 5.93 -26.40
C ILE A 729 -39.27 5.81 -27.40
N LYS A 730 -40.48 6.18 -27.02
CA LYS A 730 -41.65 6.18 -27.88
C LYS A 730 -41.50 7.16 -29.06
N ALA A 731 -41.05 8.38 -28.77
CA ALA A 731 -40.83 9.41 -29.79
C ALA A 731 -39.78 8.98 -30.84
N ALA A 732 -38.80 8.24 -30.46
CA ALA A 732 -37.78 7.69 -31.35
C ALA A 732 -38.20 6.38 -32.04
N GLY A 733 -39.31 5.78 -31.66
CA GLY A 733 -39.75 4.47 -32.19
C GLY A 733 -38.76 3.34 -31.83
N SER A 734 -38.05 3.45 -30.70
CA SER A 734 -37.03 2.52 -30.27
C SER A 734 -37.58 1.46 -29.30
N ASP A 735 -36.91 0.33 -29.24
CA ASP A 735 -37.12 -0.74 -28.25
C ASP A 735 -36.10 -0.75 -27.10
N LEU A 736 -35.44 0.38 -26.88
CA LEU A 736 -34.42 0.52 -25.84
C LEU A 736 -34.96 0.11 -24.46
N GLN A 737 -34.21 -0.74 -23.78
CA GLN A 737 -34.42 -1.11 -22.38
C GLN A 737 -33.51 -0.27 -21.48
N TYR A 738 -33.94 0.01 -20.27
CA TYR A 738 -33.16 0.70 -19.28
C TYR A 738 -33.50 0.23 -17.85
N GLU A 739 -32.66 0.52 -16.90
CA GLU A 739 -32.88 0.24 -15.47
C GLU A 739 -32.79 1.52 -14.66
N VAL A 740 -33.56 1.55 -13.58
CA VAL A 740 -33.51 2.62 -12.57
C VAL A 740 -33.23 1.98 -11.23
N GLY A 741 -32.07 2.31 -10.66
CA GLY A 741 -31.66 1.81 -9.35
C GLY A 741 -31.19 2.94 -8.45
N THR A 742 -30.65 2.58 -7.31
CA THR A 742 -30.23 3.56 -6.33
C THR A 742 -28.87 3.22 -5.73
N MET A 743 -28.19 4.27 -5.28
CA MET A 743 -27.01 4.12 -4.43
C MET A 743 -27.47 3.90 -3.00
N ILE A 744 -26.94 2.86 -2.35
CA ILE A 744 -27.12 2.62 -0.92
C ILE A 744 -25.91 3.24 -0.21
N GLU A 745 -26.11 4.43 0.31
CA GLU A 745 -25.05 5.22 0.93
C GLU A 745 -25.47 5.91 2.23
N ILE A 746 -26.76 5.83 2.57
CA ILE A 746 -27.30 6.30 3.83
C ILE A 746 -27.60 5.07 4.69
N PRO A 747 -27.19 5.03 5.97
CA PRO A 747 -27.48 3.88 6.84
C PRO A 747 -28.96 3.49 6.89
N ARG A 748 -29.86 4.46 6.90
CA ARG A 748 -31.30 4.19 6.87
C ARG A 748 -31.73 3.43 5.62
N ALA A 749 -31.11 3.70 4.46
CA ALA A 749 -31.40 2.97 3.23
C ALA A 749 -31.00 1.50 3.34
N ALA A 750 -29.87 1.20 3.94
CA ALA A 750 -29.46 -0.17 4.20
C ALA A 750 -30.42 -0.91 5.16
N LEU A 751 -30.88 -0.22 6.20
CA LEU A 751 -31.82 -0.76 7.19
C LEU A 751 -33.24 -0.98 6.60
N THR A 752 -33.60 -0.28 5.57
CA THR A 752 -34.92 -0.36 4.90
C THR A 752 -34.82 -0.84 3.46
N ALA A 753 -33.76 -1.61 3.16
CA ALA A 753 -33.48 -2.06 1.79
C ALA A 753 -34.58 -2.97 1.22
N ASP A 754 -35.34 -3.66 2.04
CA ASP A 754 -36.54 -4.44 1.64
C ASP A 754 -37.61 -3.54 1.00
N GLU A 755 -37.83 -2.35 1.55
CA GLU A 755 -38.76 -1.39 0.96
C GLU A 755 -38.21 -0.77 -0.32
N ILE A 756 -36.94 -0.37 -0.31
CA ILE A 756 -36.27 0.27 -1.46
C ILE A 756 -36.18 -0.69 -2.65
N ALA A 757 -35.94 -1.95 -2.41
CA ALA A 757 -35.83 -2.99 -3.44
C ALA A 757 -37.13 -3.17 -4.25
N LYS A 758 -38.27 -2.75 -3.72
CA LYS A 758 -39.56 -2.77 -4.46
C LYS A 758 -39.55 -1.79 -5.65
N GLU A 759 -38.76 -0.74 -5.54
CA GLU A 759 -38.67 0.34 -6.52
C GLU A 759 -37.36 0.37 -7.30
N ALA A 760 -36.33 -0.36 -6.86
CA ALA A 760 -35.00 -0.36 -7.46
C ALA A 760 -34.74 -1.61 -8.29
N ASP A 761 -34.16 -1.43 -9.47
CA ASP A 761 -33.69 -2.53 -10.34
C ASP A 761 -32.30 -3.02 -9.89
N PHE A 762 -31.53 -2.16 -9.24
CA PHE A 762 -30.21 -2.49 -8.72
C PHE A 762 -29.84 -1.63 -7.52
N PHE A 763 -28.86 -2.14 -6.72
CA PHE A 763 -28.19 -1.39 -5.66
C PHE A 763 -26.72 -1.21 -5.99
N CYS A 764 -26.20 -0.04 -5.67
CA CYS A 764 -24.76 0.21 -5.67
C CYS A 764 -24.36 0.86 -4.35
N PHE A 765 -23.45 0.24 -3.62
CA PHE A 765 -22.98 0.81 -2.35
C PHE A 765 -22.04 1.98 -2.59
N GLY A 766 -22.43 3.17 -2.14
CA GLY A 766 -21.59 4.35 -2.08
C GLY A 766 -20.85 4.38 -0.75
N THR A 767 -19.78 3.62 -0.63
CA THR A 767 -19.13 3.36 0.65
C THR A 767 -18.42 4.55 1.25
N ASN A 768 -18.10 5.58 0.46
CA ASN A 768 -17.54 6.82 1.01
C ASN A 768 -18.53 7.50 1.95
N ASP A 769 -19.76 7.77 1.46
CA ASP A 769 -20.83 8.35 2.26
C ASP A 769 -21.34 7.40 3.34
N LEU A 770 -21.47 6.13 3.03
CA LEU A 770 -21.92 5.13 4.00
C LEU A 770 -20.95 5.04 5.19
N THR A 771 -19.66 5.05 4.94
CA THR A 771 -18.63 5.08 5.98
C THR A 771 -18.72 6.37 6.81
N GLN A 772 -18.81 7.50 6.13
CA GLN A 772 -18.90 8.82 6.77
C GLN A 772 -20.08 8.93 7.73
N MET A 773 -21.26 8.47 7.28
CA MET A 773 -22.46 8.54 8.08
C MET A 773 -22.53 7.46 9.17
N THR A 774 -21.91 6.32 8.96
CA THR A 774 -21.85 5.24 9.94
C THR A 774 -20.92 5.59 11.09
N TYR A 775 -19.74 6.17 10.80
CA TYR A 775 -18.82 6.64 11.82
C TYR A 775 -19.22 8.01 12.41
N GLY A 776 -19.99 8.81 11.70
CA GLY A 776 -20.41 10.12 12.16
C GLY A 776 -19.33 11.18 12.10
N PHE A 777 -18.37 11.08 11.18
CA PHE A 777 -17.39 12.13 10.93
C PHE A 777 -17.17 12.37 9.42
N SER A 778 -16.79 13.59 9.10
CA SER A 778 -16.56 14.01 7.72
C SER A 778 -15.23 13.44 7.20
N ARG A 779 -15.26 12.90 6.00
CA ARG A 779 -14.06 12.48 5.26
C ARG A 779 -13.03 13.61 5.13
N ASP A 780 -13.49 14.81 4.83
CA ASP A 780 -12.64 15.97 4.63
C ASP A 780 -12.01 16.51 5.93
N ASP A 781 -12.66 16.28 7.06
CA ASP A 781 -12.18 16.73 8.37
C ASP A 781 -11.40 15.65 9.14
N ALA A 782 -11.53 14.39 8.76
CA ALA A 782 -10.94 13.26 9.49
C ALA A 782 -9.42 13.32 9.63
N GLY A 783 -8.73 13.93 8.66
CA GLY A 783 -7.28 14.13 8.71
C GLY A 783 -6.78 14.88 9.94
N LYS A 784 -7.65 15.65 10.60
CA LYS A 784 -7.30 16.42 11.80
C LYS A 784 -7.08 15.51 13.03
N PHE A 785 -7.67 14.33 13.07
CA PHE A 785 -7.60 13.44 14.24
C PHE A 785 -7.19 12.00 13.95
N LEU A 786 -7.23 11.52 12.69
CA LEU A 786 -6.94 10.13 12.37
C LEU A 786 -5.53 9.70 12.76
N ASN A 787 -4.52 10.57 12.63
CA ASN A 787 -3.16 10.26 13.05
C ASN A 787 -3.08 9.95 14.54
N ALA A 788 -3.78 10.69 15.37
CA ALA A 788 -3.86 10.44 16.80
C ALA A 788 -4.56 9.09 17.09
N TYR A 789 -5.56 8.73 16.30
CA TYR A 789 -6.24 7.43 16.40
C TYR A 789 -5.31 6.26 16.04
N TYR A 790 -4.44 6.44 15.04
CA TYR A 790 -3.43 5.43 14.70
C TYR A 790 -2.38 5.29 15.81
N ASP A 791 -1.90 6.41 16.34
CA ASP A 791 -0.91 6.43 17.41
C ASP A 791 -1.46 5.80 18.70
N ALA A 792 -2.73 6.04 18.99
CA ALA A 792 -3.45 5.45 20.14
C ALA A 792 -3.95 4.02 19.88
N LYS A 793 -3.72 3.49 18.68
CA LYS A 793 -4.14 2.14 18.27
C LYS A 793 -5.66 1.91 18.31
N ILE A 794 -6.42 2.98 18.12
CA ILE A 794 -7.89 2.91 18.00
C ILE A 794 -8.26 2.41 16.61
N PHE A 795 -7.62 2.96 15.56
CA PHE A 795 -7.75 2.47 14.19
C PHE A 795 -6.40 1.94 13.69
N GLU A 796 -6.43 0.83 12.98
CA GLU A 796 -5.26 0.30 12.29
C GLU A 796 -5.13 0.89 10.89
N ASN A 797 -6.24 1.23 10.25
CA ASN A 797 -6.30 1.73 8.87
C ASN A 797 -7.27 2.91 8.75
N ASP A 798 -7.08 3.68 7.68
CA ASP A 798 -8.04 4.70 7.27
C ASP A 798 -9.33 4.01 6.78
N PRO A 799 -10.49 4.23 7.42
CA PRO A 799 -11.74 3.59 7.03
C PRO A 799 -12.24 4.04 5.64
N PHE A 800 -11.73 5.13 5.10
CA PHE A 800 -12.05 5.57 3.73
C PHE A 800 -11.17 4.90 2.68
N ALA A 801 -10.00 4.40 3.04
CA ALA A 801 -9.11 3.65 2.16
C ALA A 801 -9.42 2.15 2.19
N LYS A 802 -9.66 1.59 3.37
CA LYS A 802 -10.05 0.20 3.59
C LYS A 802 -11.43 0.14 4.21
N LEU A 803 -12.29 -0.67 3.61
CA LEU A 803 -13.67 -0.84 4.07
C LEU A 803 -13.72 -1.36 5.51
N ASP A 804 -14.50 -0.68 6.35
CA ASP A 804 -14.89 -1.17 7.66
C ASP A 804 -15.83 -2.37 7.49
N GLN A 805 -15.30 -3.56 7.65
CA GLN A 805 -16.06 -4.79 7.46
C GLN A 805 -17.00 -5.10 8.64
N VAL A 806 -16.80 -4.43 9.77
CA VAL A 806 -17.62 -4.65 10.99
C VAL A 806 -18.88 -3.81 10.95
N GLY A 807 -18.79 -2.49 10.96
CA GLY A 807 -19.94 -1.59 10.99
C GLY A 807 -20.58 -1.39 9.62
N VAL A 808 -19.83 -0.83 8.70
CA VAL A 808 -20.30 -0.61 7.32
C VAL A 808 -20.59 -1.94 6.64
N GLY A 809 -19.75 -2.94 6.85
CA GLY A 809 -19.94 -4.29 6.32
C GLY A 809 -21.25 -4.95 6.78
N LYS A 810 -21.66 -4.74 8.04
CA LYS A 810 -22.96 -5.22 8.53
C LYS A 810 -24.11 -4.56 7.77
N LEU A 811 -24.04 -3.26 7.55
CA LEU A 811 -25.06 -2.55 6.79
C LEU A 811 -25.16 -3.06 5.35
N MET A 812 -24.03 -3.33 4.71
CA MET A 812 -24.00 -3.90 3.36
C MET A 812 -24.65 -5.28 3.32
N LYS A 813 -24.32 -6.15 4.27
CA LYS A 813 -24.94 -7.48 4.40
C LYS A 813 -26.44 -7.39 4.62
N MET A 814 -26.88 -6.49 5.51
CA MET A 814 -28.30 -6.26 5.78
C MET A 814 -29.04 -5.81 4.52
N ALA A 815 -28.47 -4.90 3.76
CA ALA A 815 -29.09 -4.42 2.53
C ALA A 815 -29.28 -5.55 1.50
N ILE A 816 -28.32 -6.45 1.36
CA ILE A 816 -28.39 -7.60 0.47
C ILE A 816 -29.45 -8.60 0.98
N GLU A 817 -29.42 -8.95 2.25
CA GLU A 817 -30.33 -9.90 2.87
C GLU A 817 -31.77 -9.43 2.86
N LEU A 818 -32.02 -8.14 3.00
CA LEU A 818 -33.34 -7.53 2.93
C LEU A 818 -33.82 -7.32 1.49
N GLY A 819 -32.93 -6.94 0.58
CA GLY A 819 -33.27 -6.57 -0.79
C GLY A 819 -33.48 -7.73 -1.75
N LYS A 820 -32.60 -8.72 -1.74
CA LYS A 820 -32.63 -9.87 -2.64
C LYS A 820 -33.92 -10.70 -2.56
N PRO A 821 -34.49 -11.02 -1.39
CA PRO A 821 -35.74 -11.73 -1.31
C PRO A 821 -36.92 -10.97 -1.91
N VAL A 822 -36.91 -9.65 -1.85
CA VAL A 822 -37.97 -8.78 -2.39
C VAL A 822 -37.86 -8.66 -3.91
N ASN A 823 -36.64 -8.51 -4.41
CA ASN A 823 -36.34 -8.47 -5.83
C ASN A 823 -35.19 -9.43 -6.17
N PRO A 824 -35.52 -10.69 -6.57
CA PRO A 824 -34.49 -11.68 -6.89
C PRO A 824 -33.60 -11.31 -8.08
N ASN A 825 -34.03 -10.39 -8.93
CA ASN A 825 -33.26 -9.90 -10.08
C ASN A 825 -32.35 -8.72 -9.73
N LEU A 826 -32.35 -8.30 -8.48
CA LEU A 826 -31.55 -7.19 -8.01
C LEU A 826 -30.05 -7.52 -8.16
N HIS A 827 -29.32 -6.75 -8.98
CA HIS A 827 -27.87 -6.84 -8.99
C HIS A 827 -27.30 -5.80 -8.05
N VAL A 828 -26.17 -6.13 -7.42
CA VAL A 828 -25.56 -5.33 -6.37
C VAL A 828 -24.09 -5.14 -6.65
N GLY A 829 -23.62 -3.91 -6.55
CA GLY A 829 -22.22 -3.55 -6.72
C GLY A 829 -21.75 -2.54 -5.71
N ILE A 830 -20.49 -2.16 -5.82
CA ILE A 830 -19.83 -1.13 -5.02
C ILE A 830 -19.08 -0.18 -5.94
N CYS A 831 -19.12 1.10 -5.64
CA CYS A 831 -18.45 2.13 -6.45
C CYS A 831 -17.61 3.12 -5.64
N GLY A 832 -17.55 2.98 -4.32
CA GLY A 832 -16.68 3.81 -3.48
C GLY A 832 -15.19 3.54 -3.74
N GLU A 833 -14.32 4.31 -3.11
CA GLU A 833 -12.87 4.14 -3.22
C GLU A 833 -12.41 2.72 -2.82
N HIS A 834 -13.19 2.03 -2.01
CA HIS A 834 -12.96 0.66 -1.57
C HIS A 834 -13.00 -0.38 -2.70
N GLY A 835 -13.63 -0.07 -3.83
CA GLY A 835 -13.76 -0.98 -4.97
C GLY A 835 -12.44 -1.41 -5.62
N GLY A 836 -11.36 -0.66 -5.36
CA GLY A 836 -10.00 -0.98 -5.83
C GLY A 836 -9.07 -1.48 -4.72
N ASP A 837 -9.54 -1.59 -3.49
CA ASP A 837 -8.75 -2.10 -2.37
C ASP A 837 -8.89 -3.64 -2.28
N PRO A 838 -7.77 -4.40 -2.33
CA PRO A 838 -7.83 -5.86 -2.36
C PRO A 838 -8.63 -6.50 -1.21
N SER A 839 -8.47 -6.03 0.02
CA SER A 839 -9.20 -6.58 1.18
C SER A 839 -10.68 -6.30 1.10
N SER A 840 -11.05 -5.13 0.61
CA SER A 840 -12.44 -4.74 0.40
C SER A 840 -13.09 -5.53 -0.73
N VAL A 841 -12.35 -5.79 -1.82
CA VAL A 841 -12.80 -6.64 -2.93
C VAL A 841 -13.07 -8.07 -2.45
N GLU A 842 -12.18 -8.62 -1.65
CA GLU A 842 -12.36 -9.94 -1.04
C GLU A 842 -13.66 -9.99 -0.20
N PHE A 843 -13.89 -8.99 0.62
CA PHE A 843 -15.11 -8.87 1.41
C PHE A 843 -16.36 -8.80 0.51
N CYS A 844 -16.33 -8.00 -0.55
CA CYS A 844 -17.42 -7.90 -1.52
C CYS A 844 -17.74 -9.24 -2.16
N HIS A 845 -16.71 -10.02 -2.50
CA HIS A 845 -16.89 -11.38 -2.99
C HIS A 845 -17.60 -12.26 -1.96
N LYS A 846 -17.17 -12.23 -0.70
CA LYS A 846 -17.74 -13.04 0.38
C LYS A 846 -19.22 -12.76 0.65
N ILE A 847 -19.63 -11.48 0.55
CA ILE A 847 -21.04 -11.11 0.78
C ILE A 847 -21.90 -11.21 -0.49
N GLY A 848 -21.33 -11.63 -1.61
CA GLY A 848 -22.09 -11.95 -2.83
C GLY A 848 -22.40 -10.78 -3.75
N LEU A 849 -21.55 -9.75 -3.81
CA LEU A 849 -21.72 -8.69 -4.80
C LEU A 849 -21.52 -9.22 -6.22
N ASN A 850 -22.25 -8.65 -7.16
CA ASN A 850 -22.14 -8.99 -8.58
C ASN A 850 -20.92 -8.34 -9.23
N TYR A 851 -20.54 -7.14 -8.80
CA TYR A 851 -19.38 -6.43 -9.31
C TYR A 851 -18.78 -5.48 -8.27
N VAL A 852 -17.50 -5.14 -8.51
CA VAL A 852 -16.84 -3.98 -7.90
C VAL A 852 -16.55 -2.96 -8.99
N SER A 853 -16.53 -1.68 -8.63
CA SER A 853 -16.21 -0.59 -9.55
C SER A 853 -15.12 0.28 -8.93
N CYS A 854 -14.10 0.60 -9.72
CA CYS A 854 -12.93 1.34 -9.26
C CYS A 854 -12.39 2.26 -10.35
N SER A 855 -11.43 3.12 -10.00
CA SER A 855 -10.75 3.97 -10.97
C SER A 855 -10.05 3.11 -12.04
N PRO A 856 -9.85 3.64 -13.26
CA PRO A 856 -9.34 2.85 -14.39
C PRO A 856 -8.05 2.08 -14.12
N PHE A 857 -7.07 2.71 -13.48
CA PHE A 857 -5.77 2.08 -13.20
C PHE A 857 -5.81 1.03 -12.08
N ARG A 858 -6.90 0.96 -11.32
CA ARG A 858 -7.12 -0.06 -10.29
C ARG A 858 -7.85 -1.30 -10.81
N VAL A 859 -8.34 -1.25 -12.04
CA VAL A 859 -9.07 -2.37 -12.64
C VAL A 859 -8.26 -3.67 -12.63
N PRO A 860 -6.98 -3.71 -13.04
CA PRO A 860 -6.20 -4.94 -12.93
C PRO A 860 -6.06 -5.45 -11.50
N ILE A 861 -5.88 -4.56 -10.54
CA ILE A 861 -5.78 -4.90 -9.11
C ILE A 861 -7.07 -5.57 -8.64
N ALA A 862 -8.21 -4.98 -8.96
CA ALA A 862 -9.52 -5.51 -8.58
C ALA A 862 -9.80 -6.87 -9.26
N ARG A 863 -9.42 -7.05 -10.51
CA ARG A 863 -9.55 -8.32 -11.24
C ARG A 863 -8.74 -9.43 -10.55
N LEU A 864 -7.51 -9.13 -10.19
CA LEU A 864 -6.65 -10.08 -9.50
C LEU A 864 -7.17 -10.40 -8.09
N ALA A 865 -7.58 -9.38 -7.34
CA ALA A 865 -8.13 -9.56 -5.99
C ALA A 865 -9.43 -10.38 -6.01
N ALA A 866 -10.31 -10.14 -6.97
CA ALA A 866 -11.53 -10.92 -7.18
C ALA A 866 -11.23 -12.39 -7.49
N ALA A 867 -10.22 -12.64 -8.33
CA ALA A 867 -9.78 -14.00 -8.63
C ALA A 867 -9.22 -14.70 -7.40
N GLN A 868 -8.40 -14.02 -6.63
CA GLN A 868 -7.83 -14.58 -5.40
C GLN A 868 -8.91 -14.90 -4.37
N ALA A 869 -9.92 -14.07 -4.24
CA ALA A 869 -11.06 -14.32 -3.35
C ALA A 869 -11.85 -15.58 -3.78
N ALA A 870 -12.11 -15.73 -5.07
CA ALA A 870 -12.79 -16.90 -5.62
C ALA A 870 -11.98 -18.19 -5.42
N ILE A 871 -10.68 -18.14 -5.65
CA ILE A 871 -9.77 -19.27 -5.47
C ILE A 871 -9.71 -19.67 -3.98
N ALA A 872 -9.61 -18.70 -3.07
CA ALA A 872 -9.58 -18.96 -1.63
C ALA A 872 -10.88 -19.62 -1.15
N GLU A 873 -12.03 -19.18 -1.65
CA GLU A 873 -13.34 -19.76 -1.33
C GLU A 873 -13.44 -21.21 -1.82
N LYS A 874 -12.98 -21.48 -3.04
CA LYS A 874 -13.00 -22.85 -3.63
C LYS A 874 -12.14 -23.81 -2.81
N ASN A 875 -11.03 -23.35 -2.25
CA ASN A 875 -10.06 -24.16 -1.52
C ASN A 875 -10.31 -24.19 0.01
N ALA A 876 -11.34 -23.50 0.51
CA ALA A 876 -11.68 -23.44 1.92
C ALA A 876 -12.37 -24.73 2.41
#